data_f788b619e1ca0f0352528d20ceff2296
#
_entry.id   f788b619e1ca0f0352528d20ceff2296
#
_cell.length_a   1.000
_cell.length_b   1.000
_cell.length_c   1.000
_cell.angle_alpha   90.00
_cell.angle_beta   90.00
_cell.angle_gamma   90.00
#
_symmetry.space_group_name_H-M   'P 1'
#
loop_
_entity.id
_entity.type
_entity.pdbx_description
1 polymer ?
#
loop_
_entity_poly.entity_id
_entity_poly.type
_entity_poly.pdbx_seq_one_letter_code
_entity_poly.pdbx_strand_id
1 'polypeptide(L)'
;MCGIFGLWNTRGEPLKVTSIINSVSRIRHRGPDDEGYLLANLSRRYAIPCSGSESDPRSTLPHIKSQFDQVYDFALGFRRLSILDLSPAGHQPMSSPDQRYWIVFNGEIYNYLELRQELINLGHSFSSTSDTEVLLAGYAQWGADVLPKLIGMFAFAIFDKQRRVLFLARDFFGIKPLYYTCNESRFAFASEAKALVALGNVSRKVNPSALYVYLRYGITDNSDVTLWEEIKHLPAAHYLEIALDSQLHVLCPQRYWDVNMDARSRLPIPDAAERLRHLFLENIRLHLRSDVPVGAALSGGIDSSAIVMAMRHHQPDQEIHTFSYIADDERLNEETWVDVVINGARTTSHKTGIAPENLVADLDNFIYFLDEPFSSTSMYAQFRVFRLTQQAGIKVMLDGQGADEALGGYNYFYSLRLVSMLRRRRWAEILTFLQNNWSRSYFGGPRLVYRAGGWLLPEKFHGMARKVIGEDLVPNWFNRSWFERRGVKPPPVYQWDLGKEPFRGMLYQSVMQTSLPMLLRYEDRNSMAHSVESRVPFLTPALINFIFSLPEEQIIDAEGNSKAVFRRAMQGLVPAPILERRDKVGFSTPEKKWLRDLQPWVEKALNSEVAASISALNLEKIKQEWQGVSTNKKPFNFRVWRWINLIHWAELHSIEF
;
A
#
# COMPACT_ATOMS: atom_id res chain seq x y z
N MET A 1 -10.22 3.03 -9.76
CA MET A 1 -9.62 3.95 -8.75
C MET A 1 -9.28 5.27 -9.40
N CYS A 2 -9.15 6.34 -8.58
CA CYS A 2 -9.14 7.70 -9.09
C CYS A 2 -7.88 8.45 -8.61
N GLY A 3 -7.71 9.68 -9.10
CA GLY A 3 -6.72 10.62 -8.59
C GLY A 3 -7.43 11.84 -8.00
N ILE A 4 -7.10 12.19 -6.76
CA ILE A 4 -7.64 13.38 -6.09
C ILE A 4 -6.54 14.41 -5.84
N PHE A 5 -6.93 15.66 -5.86
CA PHE A 5 -6.08 16.81 -5.60
C PHE A 5 -6.88 17.92 -4.92
N GLY A 6 -6.27 18.68 -4.04
CA GLY A 6 -6.84 19.89 -3.48
C GLY A 6 -5.80 20.90 -3.08
N LEU A 7 -6.16 22.16 -3.15
CA LEU A 7 -5.29 23.29 -2.87
C LEU A 7 -6.06 24.42 -2.22
N TRP A 8 -5.53 24.97 -1.11
CA TRP A 8 -6.05 26.12 -0.41
C TRP A 8 -4.92 27.11 -0.08
N ASN A 9 -5.07 28.37 -0.45
CA ASN A 9 -4.23 29.47 -0.01
C ASN A 9 -4.82 30.13 1.22
N THR A 10 -4.15 29.98 2.37
CA THR A 10 -4.66 30.42 3.68
C THR A 10 -4.80 31.94 3.82
N ARG A 11 -4.00 32.71 3.07
CA ARG A 11 -3.99 34.19 3.09
C ARG A 11 -4.94 34.81 2.05
N GLY A 12 -5.79 34.00 1.40
CA GLY A 12 -6.69 34.49 0.35
C GLY A 12 -5.98 34.92 -0.94
N GLU A 13 -4.71 34.60 -1.11
CA GLU A 13 -3.96 34.86 -2.34
C GLU A 13 -4.57 34.08 -3.51
N PRO A 14 -4.66 34.69 -4.71
CA PRO A 14 -5.19 33.99 -5.86
C PRO A 14 -4.43 32.74 -6.23
N LEU A 15 -5.17 31.66 -6.49
CA LEU A 15 -4.62 30.43 -7.05
C LEU A 15 -4.33 30.62 -8.55
N LYS A 16 -3.20 30.08 -9.00
CA LYS A 16 -2.90 29.94 -10.43
C LYS A 16 -3.60 28.70 -10.98
N VAL A 17 -4.67 28.89 -11.74
CA VAL A 17 -5.44 27.79 -12.36
C VAL A 17 -4.54 26.85 -13.19
N THR A 18 -3.52 27.41 -13.86
CA THR A 18 -2.53 26.62 -14.60
C THR A 18 -1.74 25.65 -13.71
N SER A 19 -1.42 26.01 -12.46
CA SER A 19 -0.75 25.14 -11.50
C SER A 19 -1.66 23.99 -11.06
N ILE A 20 -2.96 24.25 -10.91
CA ILE A 20 -3.97 23.21 -10.59
C ILE A 20 -4.05 22.18 -11.72
N ILE A 21 -4.21 22.66 -12.97
CA ILE A 21 -4.25 21.80 -14.16
C ILE A 21 -2.95 20.94 -14.25
N ASN A 22 -1.79 21.56 -14.06
CA ASN A 22 -0.51 20.86 -14.11
C ASN A 22 -0.43 19.78 -13.02
N SER A 23 -0.83 20.07 -11.78
CA SER A 23 -0.83 19.10 -10.68
C SER A 23 -1.77 17.91 -10.94
N VAL A 24 -2.99 18.17 -11.40
CA VAL A 24 -3.98 17.12 -11.72
C VAL A 24 -3.52 16.29 -12.92
N SER A 25 -2.82 16.87 -13.89
CA SER A 25 -2.27 16.14 -15.03
C SER A 25 -1.20 15.12 -14.63
N ARG A 26 -0.45 15.34 -13.53
CA ARG A 26 0.57 14.41 -13.02
C ARG A 26 -0.02 13.09 -12.51
N ILE A 27 -1.31 13.08 -12.20
CA ILE A 27 -2.03 11.88 -11.74
C ILE A 27 -3.04 11.35 -12.78
N ARG A 28 -2.89 11.74 -14.06
CA ARG A 28 -3.75 11.30 -15.17
C ARG A 28 -3.84 9.78 -15.30
N HIS A 29 -2.71 9.09 -15.11
CA HIS A 29 -2.64 7.62 -15.20
C HIS A 29 -3.55 6.91 -14.19
N ARG A 30 -3.91 7.55 -13.09
CA ARG A 30 -4.84 7.00 -12.11
C ARG A 30 -6.28 6.97 -12.62
N GLY A 31 -6.65 7.94 -13.45
CA GLY A 31 -8.01 8.06 -13.96
C GLY A 31 -8.02 8.69 -15.35
N PRO A 32 -7.87 7.87 -16.40
CA PRO A 32 -7.85 8.36 -17.77
C PRO A 32 -9.24 8.62 -18.37
N ASP A 33 -10.33 8.19 -17.70
CA ASP A 33 -11.66 8.16 -18.29
C ASP A 33 -12.40 9.52 -18.19
N ASP A 34 -12.06 10.36 -17.20
CA ASP A 34 -12.68 11.69 -16.99
C ASP A 34 -11.81 12.56 -16.08
N GLU A 35 -11.98 13.88 -16.18
CA GLU A 35 -11.40 14.86 -15.27
C GLU A 35 -12.39 15.94 -14.86
N GLY A 36 -12.28 16.44 -13.65
CA GLY A 36 -13.14 17.50 -13.16
C GLY A 36 -12.46 18.38 -12.12
N TYR A 37 -13.00 19.59 -11.97
CA TYR A 37 -12.45 20.61 -11.08
C TYR A 37 -13.57 21.33 -10.32
N LEU A 38 -13.27 21.77 -9.10
CA LEU A 38 -14.04 22.77 -8.37
C LEU A 38 -13.11 23.94 -8.06
N LEU A 39 -13.49 25.14 -8.45
CA LEU A 39 -12.80 26.37 -8.07
C LEU A 39 -13.70 27.17 -7.12
N ALA A 40 -13.15 27.66 -6.00
CA ALA A 40 -13.94 28.42 -5.04
C ALA A 40 -13.22 29.69 -4.57
N ASN A 41 -14.02 30.70 -4.25
CA ASN A 41 -13.61 31.87 -3.50
C ASN A 41 -14.33 31.84 -2.16
N LEU A 42 -13.59 31.51 -1.10
CA LEU A 42 -14.15 31.26 0.24
C LEU A 42 -14.76 32.52 0.86
N SER A 43 -14.16 33.70 0.62
CA SER A 43 -14.65 34.97 1.15
C SER A 43 -15.97 35.37 0.51
N ARG A 44 -16.12 35.15 -0.81
CA ARG A 44 -17.33 35.40 -1.55
C ARG A 44 -18.37 34.29 -1.50
N ARG A 45 -18.05 33.16 -0.85
CA ARG A 45 -18.89 31.95 -0.80
C ARG A 45 -19.30 31.42 -2.17
N TYR A 46 -18.47 31.63 -3.17
CA TYR A 46 -18.70 31.23 -4.55
C TYR A 46 -17.89 29.97 -4.85
N ALA A 47 -18.51 29.03 -5.55
CA ALA A 47 -17.84 27.81 -6.03
C ALA A 47 -18.41 27.45 -7.41
N ILE A 48 -17.54 27.08 -8.34
CA ILE A 48 -17.90 26.70 -9.71
C ILE A 48 -17.26 25.36 -10.07
N PRO A 49 -18.06 24.35 -10.41
CA PRO A 49 -17.55 23.11 -11.01
C PRO A 49 -17.13 23.38 -12.45
N CYS A 50 -16.04 22.75 -12.89
CA CYS A 50 -15.49 22.92 -14.23
C CYS A 50 -15.07 21.58 -14.83
N SER A 51 -15.23 21.49 -16.15
CA SER A 51 -14.64 20.44 -16.97
C SER A 51 -13.19 20.78 -17.36
N GLY A 52 -12.43 19.78 -17.77
CA GLY A 52 -11.11 19.92 -18.35
C GLY A 52 -11.06 19.46 -19.82
N SER A 53 -9.84 19.37 -20.36
CA SER A 53 -9.64 18.96 -21.77
C SER A 53 -9.91 17.47 -22.00
N GLU A 54 -9.90 16.66 -20.94
CA GLU A 54 -10.12 15.20 -20.96
C GLU A 54 -11.36 14.80 -20.17
N SER A 55 -12.28 15.75 -19.91
CA SER A 55 -13.58 15.45 -19.33
C SER A 55 -14.47 14.69 -20.29
N ASP A 56 -15.43 13.94 -19.73
CA ASP A 56 -16.45 13.26 -20.53
C ASP A 56 -17.07 14.24 -21.55
N PRO A 57 -17.10 13.92 -22.84
CA PRO A 57 -17.64 14.81 -23.86
C PRO A 57 -19.11 15.22 -23.67
N ARG A 58 -19.83 14.48 -22.83
CA ARG A 58 -21.23 14.77 -22.45
C ARG A 58 -21.33 15.81 -21.33
N SER A 59 -20.20 16.27 -20.75
CA SER A 59 -20.19 17.28 -19.71
C SER A 59 -20.65 18.64 -20.25
N THR A 60 -21.56 19.28 -19.52
CA THR A 60 -22.06 20.65 -19.82
C THR A 60 -21.39 21.70 -18.93
N LEU A 61 -20.43 21.36 -18.13
CA LEU A 61 -19.73 22.24 -17.22
C LEU A 61 -18.82 23.20 -17.99
N PRO A 62 -18.65 24.45 -17.51
CA PRO A 62 -17.72 25.41 -18.11
C PRO A 62 -16.30 24.84 -18.07
N HIS A 63 -15.55 25.07 -19.15
CA HIS A 63 -14.16 24.56 -19.21
C HIS A 63 -13.27 25.39 -18.26
N ILE A 64 -12.38 24.72 -17.51
CA ILE A 64 -11.53 25.35 -16.48
C ILE A 64 -10.69 26.51 -17.02
N LYS A 65 -10.26 26.47 -18.28
CA LYS A 65 -9.50 27.57 -18.92
C LYS A 65 -10.31 28.86 -19.08
N SER A 66 -11.64 28.81 -19.09
CA SER A 66 -12.49 30.00 -19.11
C SER A 66 -12.48 30.77 -17.78
N GLN A 67 -11.82 30.19 -16.74
CA GLN A 67 -11.79 30.76 -15.40
C GLN A 67 -10.45 31.44 -15.06
N PHE A 68 -9.54 31.63 -16.02
CA PHE A 68 -8.20 32.19 -15.78
C PHE A 68 -8.20 33.62 -15.21
N ASP A 69 -9.18 34.40 -15.56
CA ASP A 69 -9.28 35.83 -15.17
C ASP A 69 -10.03 36.04 -13.85
N GLN A 70 -10.44 34.93 -13.18
CA GLN A 70 -11.18 34.97 -11.92
C GLN A 70 -10.26 34.69 -10.73
N VAL A 71 -10.66 35.18 -9.55
CA VAL A 71 -9.91 35.02 -8.32
C VAL A 71 -10.49 33.87 -7.47
N TYR A 72 -9.69 32.86 -7.24
CA TYR A 72 -10.00 31.71 -6.40
C TYR A 72 -8.92 31.53 -5.36
N ASP A 73 -9.27 31.05 -4.17
CA ASP A 73 -8.37 30.73 -3.05
C ASP A 73 -8.45 29.27 -2.61
N PHE A 74 -9.40 28.51 -3.16
CA PHE A 74 -9.58 27.07 -2.92
C PHE A 74 -9.90 26.34 -4.23
N ALA A 75 -9.37 25.12 -4.37
CA ALA A 75 -9.63 24.25 -5.51
C ALA A 75 -9.63 22.77 -5.12
N LEU A 76 -10.48 21.98 -5.80
CA LEU A 76 -10.41 20.53 -5.88
C LEU A 76 -10.16 20.10 -7.32
N GLY A 77 -9.46 19.00 -7.52
CA GLY A 77 -9.21 18.39 -8.81
C GLY A 77 -9.38 16.87 -8.75
N PHE A 78 -9.81 16.28 -9.84
CA PHE A 78 -10.17 14.87 -9.91
C PHE A 78 -9.78 14.23 -11.24
N ARG A 79 -9.38 12.96 -11.16
CA ARG A 79 -9.16 12.06 -12.29
C ARG A 79 -9.92 10.78 -12.04
N ARG A 80 -10.79 10.36 -12.99
CA ARG A 80 -11.69 9.22 -12.85
C ARG A 80 -11.20 7.99 -13.60
N LEU A 81 -11.20 6.85 -12.90
CA LEU A 81 -11.28 5.53 -13.51
C LEU A 81 -12.69 5.00 -13.25
N SER A 82 -13.47 4.84 -14.29
CA SER A 82 -14.88 4.45 -14.20
C SER A 82 -15.01 2.95 -13.99
N ILE A 83 -15.52 2.55 -12.81
CA ILE A 83 -15.72 1.16 -12.39
C ILE A 83 -17.16 0.94 -11.93
N LEU A 84 -17.69 1.82 -11.07
CA LEU A 84 -19.12 1.89 -10.71
C LEU A 84 -19.73 3.13 -11.36
N ASP A 85 -20.97 2.99 -11.83
CA ASP A 85 -21.71 4.03 -12.55
C ASP A 85 -20.92 4.60 -13.75
N LEU A 86 -20.90 3.90 -14.87
CA LEU A 86 -20.15 4.32 -16.07
C LEU A 86 -20.75 5.53 -16.79
N SER A 87 -21.81 6.13 -16.23
CA SER A 87 -22.45 7.35 -16.73
C SER A 87 -21.75 8.63 -16.27
N PRO A 88 -22.08 9.80 -16.85
CA PRO A 88 -21.61 11.09 -16.37
C PRO A 88 -22.05 11.42 -14.94
N ALA A 89 -23.05 10.74 -14.37
CA ALA A 89 -23.49 10.98 -13.00
C ALA A 89 -22.41 10.63 -11.94
N GLY A 90 -21.42 9.79 -12.31
CA GLY A 90 -20.25 9.51 -11.47
C GLY A 90 -19.13 10.57 -11.58
N HIS A 91 -19.33 11.70 -12.28
CA HIS A 91 -18.36 12.80 -12.38
C HIS A 91 -18.05 13.42 -11.01
N GLN A 92 -16.79 13.82 -10.82
CA GLN A 92 -16.34 14.51 -9.59
C GLN A 92 -15.47 15.72 -9.96
N PRO A 93 -15.41 16.76 -9.10
CA PRO A 93 -16.00 16.85 -7.76
C PRO A 93 -17.53 16.77 -7.79
N MET A 94 -18.09 15.85 -6.98
CA MET A 94 -19.54 15.63 -6.90
C MET A 94 -20.13 16.48 -5.77
N SER A 95 -21.31 17.08 -6.00
CA SER A 95 -21.99 17.86 -4.97
C SER A 95 -23.19 17.13 -4.37
N SER A 96 -23.53 17.49 -3.12
CA SER A 96 -24.87 17.21 -2.57
C SER A 96 -25.94 18.01 -3.34
N PRO A 97 -27.22 17.59 -3.33
CA PRO A 97 -28.29 18.27 -4.06
C PRO A 97 -28.43 19.77 -3.74
N ASP A 98 -28.15 20.17 -2.50
CA ASP A 98 -28.15 21.56 -2.03
C ASP A 98 -26.84 22.32 -2.32
N GLN A 99 -25.84 21.67 -2.95
CA GLN A 99 -24.51 22.17 -3.24
C GLN A 99 -23.74 22.65 -1.99
N ARG A 100 -24.07 22.16 -0.83
CA ARG A 100 -23.36 22.43 0.41
C ARG A 100 -22.05 21.66 0.49
N TYR A 101 -22.09 20.35 0.23
CA TYR A 101 -20.95 19.45 0.29
C TYR A 101 -20.44 19.14 -1.10
N TRP A 102 -19.11 19.11 -1.24
CA TRP A 102 -18.40 18.73 -2.47
C TRP A 102 -17.34 17.68 -2.13
N ILE A 103 -17.34 16.58 -2.84
CA ILE A 103 -16.42 15.46 -2.61
C ILE A 103 -15.51 15.21 -3.81
N VAL A 104 -14.24 14.88 -3.51
CA VAL A 104 -13.33 14.12 -4.38
C VAL A 104 -12.95 12.83 -3.67
N PHE A 105 -13.10 11.71 -4.36
CA PHE A 105 -13.01 10.38 -3.77
C PHE A 105 -12.18 9.43 -4.64
N ASN A 106 -11.14 8.84 -4.06
CA ASN A 106 -10.32 7.79 -4.63
C ASN A 106 -10.55 6.51 -3.83
N GLY A 107 -11.34 5.58 -4.33
CA GLY A 107 -11.63 4.34 -3.64
C GLY A 107 -12.89 3.64 -4.12
N GLU A 108 -13.34 2.67 -3.33
CA GLU A 108 -14.59 1.91 -3.46
C GLU A 108 -15.16 1.64 -2.08
N ILE A 109 -16.46 1.90 -1.90
CA ILE A 109 -17.22 1.54 -0.71
C ILE A 109 -18.03 0.29 -1.01
N TYR A 110 -17.51 -0.87 -0.67
CA TYR A 110 -18.08 -2.16 -1.06
C TYR A 110 -19.49 -2.41 -0.50
N ASN A 111 -19.81 -1.87 0.67
CA ASN A 111 -21.14 -1.97 1.29
C ASN A 111 -22.07 -0.79 0.95
N TYR A 112 -21.81 -0.11 -0.18
CA TYR A 112 -22.62 1.06 -0.56
C TYR A 112 -24.10 0.75 -0.75
N LEU A 113 -24.47 -0.46 -1.19
CA LEU A 113 -25.87 -0.84 -1.38
C LEU A 113 -26.63 -0.93 -0.04
N GLU A 114 -25.99 -1.49 0.96
CA GLU A 114 -26.54 -1.60 2.32
C GLU A 114 -26.67 -0.20 2.96
N LEU A 115 -25.64 0.63 2.84
CA LEU A 115 -25.68 2.02 3.34
C LEU A 115 -26.69 2.86 2.59
N ARG A 116 -26.83 2.68 1.28
CA ARG A 116 -27.85 3.37 0.48
C ARG A 116 -29.25 3.07 0.98
N GLN A 117 -29.55 1.79 1.29
CA GLN A 117 -30.87 1.42 1.82
C GLN A 117 -31.10 2.03 3.21
N GLU A 118 -30.09 2.07 4.10
CA GLU A 118 -30.17 2.74 5.39
C GLU A 118 -30.47 4.23 5.22
N LEU A 119 -29.78 4.90 4.31
CA LEU A 119 -29.96 6.33 4.02
C LEU A 119 -31.34 6.63 3.39
N ILE A 120 -31.85 5.78 2.49
CA ILE A 120 -33.22 5.91 1.95
C ILE A 120 -34.25 5.86 3.07
N ASN A 121 -34.09 4.94 4.04
CA ASN A 121 -34.98 4.83 5.19
C ASN A 121 -34.91 6.08 6.10
N LEU A 122 -33.81 6.84 6.04
CA LEU A 122 -33.62 8.12 6.75
C LEU A 122 -34.10 9.33 5.93
N GLY A 123 -34.65 9.12 4.72
CA GLY A 123 -35.26 10.16 3.90
C GLY A 123 -34.33 10.74 2.80
N HIS A 124 -33.14 10.14 2.58
CA HIS A 124 -32.26 10.56 1.49
C HIS A 124 -32.75 10.00 0.15
N SER A 125 -32.51 10.74 -0.93
CA SER A 125 -32.76 10.33 -2.32
C SER A 125 -31.46 10.37 -3.11
N PHE A 126 -31.36 9.55 -4.16
CA PHE A 126 -30.17 9.38 -4.95
C PHE A 126 -30.46 9.53 -6.44
N SER A 127 -29.54 10.15 -7.17
CA SER A 127 -29.63 10.41 -8.62
C SER A 127 -28.69 9.53 -9.46
N SER A 128 -27.68 8.92 -8.84
CA SER A 128 -26.71 8.03 -9.47
C SER A 128 -26.73 6.62 -8.87
N THR A 129 -26.01 5.69 -9.45
CA THR A 129 -25.73 4.37 -8.87
C THR A 129 -24.37 4.32 -8.18
N SER A 130 -23.66 5.45 -8.11
CA SER A 130 -22.31 5.55 -7.57
C SER A 130 -22.29 5.38 -6.04
N ASP A 131 -21.25 4.74 -5.55
CA ASP A 131 -20.89 4.68 -4.12
C ASP A 131 -20.45 6.05 -3.59
N THR A 132 -19.91 6.93 -4.45
CA THR A 132 -19.53 8.31 -4.12
C THR A 132 -20.70 9.13 -3.60
N GLU A 133 -21.88 9.03 -4.24
CA GLU A 133 -23.08 9.72 -3.80
C GLU A 133 -23.56 9.20 -2.43
N VAL A 134 -23.45 7.87 -2.22
CA VAL A 134 -23.77 7.23 -0.94
C VAL A 134 -22.84 7.69 0.17
N LEU A 135 -21.52 7.76 -0.11
CA LEU A 135 -20.54 8.28 0.85
C LEU A 135 -20.82 9.75 1.21
N LEU A 136 -21.12 10.59 0.23
CA LEU A 136 -21.44 12.00 0.45
C LEU A 136 -22.71 12.19 1.28
N ALA A 137 -23.77 11.43 0.98
CA ALA A 137 -25.01 11.43 1.75
C ALA A 137 -24.78 10.90 3.19
N GLY A 138 -23.95 9.86 3.34
CA GLY A 138 -23.56 9.33 4.65
C GLY A 138 -22.81 10.36 5.50
N TYR A 139 -21.89 11.11 4.90
CA TYR A 139 -21.21 12.21 5.59
C TYR A 139 -22.19 13.33 5.97
N ALA A 140 -23.10 13.68 5.08
CA ALA A 140 -24.12 14.68 5.37
C ALA A 140 -25.02 14.28 6.55
N GLN A 141 -25.31 12.97 6.69
CA GLN A 141 -26.15 12.40 7.76
C GLN A 141 -25.40 12.25 9.09
N TRP A 142 -24.16 11.71 9.06
CA TRP A 142 -23.47 11.26 10.27
C TRP A 142 -22.14 11.99 10.54
N GLY A 143 -21.70 12.89 9.65
CA GLY A 143 -20.38 13.52 9.78
C GLY A 143 -19.26 12.48 9.77
N ALA A 144 -18.30 12.62 10.67
CA ALA A 144 -17.16 11.68 10.81
C ALA A 144 -17.59 10.27 11.26
N ASP A 145 -18.77 10.12 11.90
CA ASP A 145 -19.29 8.81 12.33
C ASP A 145 -19.71 7.91 11.16
N VAL A 146 -19.66 8.40 9.93
CA VAL A 146 -19.78 7.56 8.73
C VAL A 146 -18.60 6.60 8.59
N LEU A 147 -17.38 6.99 9.00
CA LEU A 147 -16.14 6.24 8.77
C LEU A 147 -16.18 4.80 9.29
N PRO A 148 -16.60 4.52 10.55
CA PRO A 148 -16.66 3.14 11.04
C PRO A 148 -17.78 2.30 10.39
N LYS A 149 -18.72 2.90 9.66
CA LYS A 149 -19.79 2.19 8.93
C LYS A 149 -19.32 1.68 7.56
N LEU A 150 -18.21 2.22 7.03
CA LEU A 150 -17.71 1.89 5.71
C LEU A 150 -17.01 0.52 5.69
N ILE A 151 -17.29 -0.28 4.67
CA ILE A 151 -16.45 -1.41 4.27
C ILE A 151 -15.91 -1.07 2.90
N GLY A 152 -14.62 -0.74 2.82
CA GLY A 152 -14.04 -0.24 1.59
C GLY A 152 -12.58 0.12 1.72
N MET A 153 -12.05 0.58 0.61
CA MET A 153 -10.74 1.19 0.48
C MET A 153 -10.93 2.63 -0.01
N PHE A 154 -10.41 3.60 0.71
CA PHE A 154 -10.73 4.99 0.39
C PHE A 154 -9.69 6.01 0.84
N ALA A 155 -9.58 7.05 0.04
CA ALA A 155 -9.04 8.35 0.41
C ALA A 155 -9.97 9.40 -0.20
N PHE A 156 -10.51 10.31 0.59
CA PHE A 156 -11.41 11.32 0.10
C PHE A 156 -11.24 12.66 0.81
N ALA A 157 -11.72 13.70 0.15
CA ALA A 157 -11.85 15.02 0.74
C ALA A 157 -13.25 15.57 0.49
N ILE A 158 -13.88 16.09 1.55
CA ILE A 158 -15.19 16.74 1.49
C ILE A 158 -15.04 18.19 1.91
N PHE A 159 -15.44 19.11 1.03
CA PHE A 159 -15.56 20.54 1.30
C PHE A 159 -16.98 20.91 1.72
N ASP A 160 -17.18 21.33 2.97
CA ASP A 160 -18.41 21.95 3.45
C ASP A 160 -18.33 23.46 3.18
N LYS A 161 -19.00 23.91 2.12
CA LYS A 161 -19.03 25.31 1.70
C LYS A 161 -19.66 26.21 2.76
N GLN A 162 -20.65 25.71 3.52
CA GLN A 162 -21.37 26.49 4.52
C GLN A 162 -20.52 26.71 5.78
N ARG A 163 -19.90 25.66 6.30
CA ARG A 163 -19.02 25.72 7.48
C ARG A 163 -17.60 26.21 7.14
N ARG A 164 -17.22 26.22 5.86
CA ARG A 164 -15.83 26.42 5.39
C ARG A 164 -14.87 25.45 6.05
N VAL A 165 -15.18 24.18 5.93
CA VAL A 165 -14.38 23.09 6.48
C VAL A 165 -13.99 22.15 5.35
N LEU A 166 -12.75 21.71 5.36
CA LEU A 166 -12.25 20.62 4.54
C LEU A 166 -12.04 19.40 5.44
N PHE A 167 -12.76 18.33 5.14
CA PHE A 167 -12.65 17.05 5.82
C PHE A 167 -11.93 16.06 4.93
N LEU A 168 -10.81 15.48 5.40
CA LEU A 168 -10.05 14.45 4.70
C LEU A 168 -10.08 13.16 5.50
N ALA A 169 -10.23 12.01 4.83
CA ALA A 169 -10.16 10.71 5.50
C ALA A 169 -9.43 9.67 4.65
N ARG A 170 -8.78 8.73 5.33
CA ARG A 170 -8.07 7.61 4.73
C ARG A 170 -8.52 6.30 5.37
N ASP A 171 -8.63 5.23 4.58
CA ASP A 171 -9.16 3.95 5.01
C ASP A 171 -8.38 3.27 6.15
N PHE A 172 -8.94 2.21 6.69
CA PHE A 172 -8.50 1.49 7.89
C PHE A 172 -7.05 1.02 7.84
N PHE A 173 -6.55 0.65 6.65
CA PHE A 173 -5.20 0.09 6.46
C PHE A 173 -4.29 0.99 5.61
N GLY A 174 -4.82 2.11 5.10
CA GLY A 174 -4.10 2.99 4.19
C GLY A 174 -3.93 2.41 2.79
N ILE A 175 -4.91 1.60 2.32
CA ILE A 175 -4.91 1.00 0.98
C ILE A 175 -4.85 2.10 -0.07
N LYS A 176 -5.66 3.17 0.09
CA LYS A 176 -5.60 4.32 -0.80
C LYS A 176 -4.68 5.40 -0.25
N PRO A 177 -3.79 5.94 -1.08
CA PRO A 177 -2.84 6.97 -0.67
C PRO A 177 -3.51 8.32 -0.50
N LEU A 178 -3.05 9.08 0.49
CA LEU A 178 -3.40 10.48 0.69
C LEU A 178 -2.19 11.22 1.27
N TYR A 179 -1.55 12.03 0.42
CA TYR A 179 -0.42 12.87 0.78
C TYR A 179 -0.89 14.28 1.01
N TYR A 180 -0.20 15.01 1.88
CA TYR A 180 -0.43 16.44 2.07
C TYR A 180 0.87 17.18 2.36
N THR A 181 0.85 18.47 2.07
CA THR A 181 1.87 19.44 2.47
C THR A 181 1.21 20.67 3.03
N CYS A 182 1.84 21.29 4.01
CA CYS A 182 1.34 22.51 4.61
C CYS A 182 2.48 23.44 5.02
N ASN A 183 2.24 24.74 4.82
CA ASN A 183 3.06 25.82 5.36
C ASN A 183 2.14 26.97 5.80
N GLU A 184 2.71 28.08 6.27
CA GLU A 184 1.93 29.24 6.77
C GLU A 184 0.92 29.83 5.76
N SER A 185 1.16 29.68 4.46
CA SER A 185 0.35 30.30 3.41
C SER A 185 -0.48 29.32 2.60
N ARG A 186 -0.29 28.01 2.77
CA ARG A 186 -0.87 27.01 1.88
C ARG A 186 -1.06 25.65 2.54
N PHE A 187 -2.18 25.03 2.20
CA PHE A 187 -2.42 23.60 2.39
C PHE A 187 -2.73 22.95 1.04
N ALA A 188 -2.12 21.79 0.76
CA ALA A 188 -2.43 21.01 -0.43
C ALA A 188 -2.42 19.52 -0.11
N PHE A 189 -3.26 18.74 -0.81
CA PHE A 189 -3.30 17.28 -0.72
C PHE A 189 -3.41 16.64 -2.10
N ALA A 190 -2.94 15.41 -2.23
CA ALA A 190 -3.05 14.65 -3.48
C ALA A 190 -2.94 13.14 -3.22
N SER A 191 -3.38 12.34 -4.20
CA SER A 191 -3.15 10.89 -4.21
C SER A 191 -1.67 10.52 -4.38
N GLU A 192 -0.85 11.39 -4.99
CA GLU A 192 0.57 11.14 -5.26
C GLU A 192 1.43 12.37 -5.01
N ALA A 193 2.65 12.16 -4.48
CA ALA A 193 3.57 13.24 -4.12
C ALA A 193 3.96 14.12 -5.33
N LYS A 194 4.11 13.51 -6.51
CA LYS A 194 4.47 14.25 -7.74
C LYS A 194 3.46 15.35 -8.10
N ALA A 195 2.19 15.20 -7.74
CA ALA A 195 1.18 16.23 -7.96
C ALA A 195 1.38 17.45 -7.02
N LEU A 196 1.86 17.22 -5.79
CA LEU A 196 2.22 18.29 -4.86
C LEU A 196 3.51 19.00 -5.30
N VAL A 197 4.52 18.25 -5.71
CA VAL A 197 5.79 18.79 -6.23
C VAL A 197 5.55 19.66 -7.47
N ALA A 198 4.58 19.29 -8.31
CA ALA A 198 4.21 20.06 -9.52
C ALA A 198 3.64 21.46 -9.24
N LEU A 199 3.27 21.78 -8.00
CA LEU A 199 2.91 23.15 -7.58
C LEU A 199 4.09 24.12 -7.66
N GLY A 200 5.33 23.62 -7.72
CA GLY A 200 6.55 24.40 -7.96
C GLY A 200 7.15 25.09 -6.72
N ASN A 201 6.51 24.97 -5.57
CA ASN A 201 6.94 25.60 -4.31
C ASN A 201 6.98 24.61 -3.13
N VAL A 202 6.98 23.32 -3.40
CA VAL A 202 7.29 22.24 -2.46
C VAL A 202 8.77 21.94 -2.56
N SER A 203 9.46 21.85 -1.42
CA SER A 203 10.89 21.56 -1.36
C SER A 203 11.22 20.20 -1.98
N ARG A 204 12.33 20.14 -2.70
CA ARG A 204 12.89 18.89 -3.22
C ARG A 204 13.95 18.28 -2.29
N LYS A 205 14.06 18.78 -1.07
CA LYS A 205 14.98 18.22 -0.08
C LYS A 205 14.51 16.86 0.41
N VAL A 206 15.49 15.97 0.57
CA VAL A 206 15.24 14.65 1.15
C VAL A 206 15.03 14.75 2.65
N ASN A 207 14.07 13.98 3.19
CA ASN A 207 13.91 13.82 4.64
C ASN A 207 15.04 12.92 5.19
N PRO A 208 15.94 13.42 6.05
CA PRO A 208 17.10 12.64 6.51
C PRO A 208 16.74 11.40 7.32
N SER A 209 15.67 11.48 8.13
CA SER A 209 15.23 10.36 8.98
C SER A 209 14.62 9.22 8.14
N ALA A 210 13.75 9.56 7.18
CA ALA A 210 13.17 8.60 6.24
C ALA A 210 14.26 7.97 5.35
N LEU A 211 15.21 8.78 4.86
CA LEU A 211 16.33 8.29 4.08
C LEU A 211 17.20 7.29 4.87
N TYR A 212 17.47 7.58 6.16
CA TYR A 212 18.21 6.65 7.02
C TYR A 212 17.51 5.30 7.13
N VAL A 213 16.20 5.30 7.41
CA VAL A 213 15.39 4.08 7.56
C VAL A 213 15.34 3.28 6.26
N TYR A 214 15.11 3.95 5.13
CA TYR A 214 15.13 3.32 3.81
C TYR A 214 16.49 2.67 3.51
N LEU A 215 17.57 3.41 3.60
CA LEU A 215 18.91 2.91 3.29
C LEU A 215 19.32 1.77 4.21
N ARG A 216 19.05 1.88 5.50
CA ARG A 216 19.48 0.91 6.51
C ARG A 216 18.65 -0.37 6.49
N TYR A 217 17.33 -0.23 6.42
CA TYR A 217 16.40 -1.33 6.61
C TYR A 217 15.59 -1.70 5.37
N GLY A 218 15.56 -0.85 4.35
CA GLY A 218 14.69 -1.00 3.18
C GLY A 218 13.22 -0.75 3.49
N ILE A 219 12.93 -0.05 4.59
CA ILE A 219 11.58 0.24 5.06
C ILE A 219 11.21 1.66 4.65
N THR A 220 10.02 1.82 4.12
CA THR A 220 9.33 3.08 3.84
C THR A 220 7.94 3.01 4.49
N ASP A 221 7.19 4.11 4.49
CA ASP A 221 5.79 4.14 4.91
C ASP A 221 5.51 3.67 6.36
N ASN A 222 6.52 3.73 7.23
CA ASN A 222 6.41 3.28 8.62
C ASN A 222 5.95 4.37 9.60
N SER A 223 5.67 5.57 9.09
CA SER A 223 5.18 6.73 9.85
C SER A 223 4.45 7.69 8.91
N ASP A 224 4.09 8.89 9.39
CA ASP A 224 3.48 9.94 8.57
C ASP A 224 4.47 10.67 7.64
N VAL A 225 5.79 10.51 7.85
CA VAL A 225 6.81 11.15 7.01
C VAL A 225 7.11 10.36 5.76
N THR A 226 7.45 11.07 4.68
CA THR A 226 7.91 10.51 3.41
C THR A 226 9.40 10.78 3.19
N LEU A 227 9.96 10.32 2.09
CA LEU A 227 11.32 10.71 1.68
C LEU A 227 11.41 12.18 1.24
N TRP A 228 10.29 12.83 0.95
CA TRP A 228 10.21 14.27 0.72
C TRP A 228 10.09 15.03 2.05
N GLU A 229 10.93 16.04 2.30
CA GLU A 229 10.99 16.73 3.60
C GLU A 229 9.65 17.38 4.00
N GLU A 230 8.94 17.97 3.04
CA GLU A 230 7.70 18.74 3.28
C GLU A 230 6.41 17.98 2.98
N ILE A 231 6.48 16.73 2.53
CA ILE A 231 5.29 15.93 2.20
C ILE A 231 5.08 14.86 3.26
N LYS A 232 3.85 14.75 3.74
CA LYS A 232 3.43 13.77 4.73
C LYS A 232 2.31 12.89 4.18
N HIS A 233 2.16 11.70 4.77
CA HIS A 233 0.96 10.88 4.61
C HIS A 233 -0.11 11.29 5.63
N LEU A 234 -1.38 11.23 5.25
CA LEU A 234 -2.43 11.03 6.24
C LEU A 234 -2.33 9.56 6.71
N PRO A 235 -2.14 9.29 8.02
CA PRO A 235 -2.01 7.91 8.50
C PRO A 235 -3.26 7.05 8.21
N ALA A 236 -3.09 5.74 8.11
CA ALA A 236 -4.20 4.79 8.00
C ALA A 236 -5.17 4.92 9.17
N ALA A 237 -6.48 4.75 8.91
CA ALA A 237 -7.55 4.90 9.91
C ALA A 237 -7.61 6.29 10.57
N HIS A 238 -7.19 7.35 9.86
CA HIS A 238 -7.27 8.72 10.38
C HIS A 238 -8.07 9.63 9.46
N TYR A 239 -8.58 10.71 10.06
CA TYR A 239 -9.14 11.84 9.34
C TYR A 239 -8.54 13.16 9.84
N LEU A 240 -8.67 14.20 9.02
CA LEU A 240 -8.36 15.59 9.35
C LEU A 240 -9.58 16.45 9.10
N GLU A 241 -9.90 17.34 10.02
CA GLU A 241 -10.85 18.43 9.82
C GLU A 241 -10.09 19.76 9.86
N ILE A 242 -10.17 20.53 8.79
CA ILE A 242 -9.41 21.76 8.60
C ILE A 242 -10.39 22.92 8.40
N ALA A 243 -10.40 23.87 9.33
CA ALA A 243 -11.12 25.11 9.16
C ALA A 243 -10.44 25.97 8.08
N LEU A 244 -11.17 26.34 7.05
CA LEU A 244 -10.69 27.17 5.95
C LEU A 244 -10.90 28.66 6.30
N ASP A 245 -10.27 29.06 7.39
CA ASP A 245 -10.20 30.45 7.84
C ASP A 245 -8.86 31.08 7.44
N SER A 246 -8.56 32.28 7.90
CA SER A 246 -7.35 33.01 7.50
C SER A 246 -6.05 32.46 8.13
N GLN A 247 -6.10 31.41 8.96
CA GLN A 247 -4.95 30.84 9.62
C GLN A 247 -4.96 29.32 9.57
N LEU A 248 -3.84 28.72 9.17
CA LEU A 248 -3.68 27.29 9.26
C LEU A 248 -3.30 26.91 10.71
N HIS A 249 -4.20 26.21 11.39
CA HIS A 249 -3.94 25.67 12.71
C HIS A 249 -3.06 24.44 12.65
N VAL A 250 -2.50 24.01 13.79
CA VAL A 250 -1.74 22.77 13.86
C VAL A 250 -2.63 21.60 13.42
N LEU A 251 -2.20 20.88 12.38
CA LEU A 251 -2.92 19.72 11.88
C LEU A 251 -2.75 18.53 12.83
N CYS A 252 -3.86 18.03 13.34
CA CYS A 252 -3.91 16.89 14.25
C CYS A 252 -4.76 15.77 13.64
N PRO A 253 -4.18 14.81 12.90
CA PRO A 253 -4.91 13.65 12.43
C PRO A 253 -5.57 12.90 13.59
N GLN A 254 -6.87 12.61 13.47
CA GLN A 254 -7.65 11.90 14.47
C GLN A 254 -7.86 10.46 14.02
N ARG A 255 -7.49 9.49 14.88
CA ARG A 255 -7.71 8.07 14.61
C ARG A 255 -9.17 7.72 14.89
N TYR A 256 -9.85 7.09 13.92
CA TYR A 256 -11.23 6.63 14.06
C TYR A 256 -11.34 5.12 14.25
N TRP A 257 -10.27 4.35 14.02
CA TRP A 257 -10.25 2.91 14.19
C TRP A 257 -8.85 2.39 14.52
N ASP A 258 -8.80 1.26 15.23
CA ASP A 258 -7.60 0.46 15.46
C ASP A 258 -7.96 -1.01 15.63
N VAL A 259 -6.99 -1.90 15.48
CA VAL A 259 -7.16 -3.34 15.72
C VAL A 259 -7.41 -3.59 17.21
N ASN A 260 -8.46 -4.34 17.52
CA ASN A 260 -8.77 -4.71 18.91
C ASN A 260 -7.78 -5.79 19.42
N MET A 261 -6.69 -5.33 20.03
CA MET A 261 -5.65 -6.21 20.58
C MET A 261 -6.08 -6.95 21.84
N ASP A 262 -7.17 -6.58 22.49
CA ASP A 262 -7.65 -7.21 23.73
C ASP A 262 -8.68 -8.32 23.46
N ALA A 263 -9.22 -8.39 22.27
CA ALA A 263 -10.18 -9.44 21.88
C ALA A 263 -9.52 -10.83 21.97
N ARG A 264 -10.26 -11.80 22.50
CA ARG A 264 -9.85 -13.21 22.65
C ARG A 264 -10.98 -14.13 22.24
N SER A 265 -10.78 -14.86 21.16
CA SER A 265 -11.68 -15.93 20.75
C SER A 265 -11.41 -17.19 21.58
N ARG A 266 -12.49 -17.86 21.99
CA ARG A 266 -12.45 -19.19 22.63
C ARG A 266 -12.99 -20.28 21.71
N LEU A 267 -13.23 -19.96 20.45
CA LEU A 267 -13.75 -20.91 19.49
C LEU A 267 -12.76 -22.06 19.27
N PRO A 268 -13.23 -23.31 19.27
CA PRO A 268 -12.44 -24.43 18.77
C PRO A 268 -12.02 -24.19 17.31
N ILE A 269 -10.93 -24.85 16.88
CA ILE A 269 -10.39 -24.66 15.51
C ILE A 269 -11.46 -24.89 14.41
N PRO A 270 -12.37 -25.91 14.48
CA PRO A 270 -13.40 -26.09 13.45
C PRO A 270 -14.32 -24.89 13.32
N ASP A 271 -14.84 -24.38 14.45
CA ASP A 271 -15.79 -23.26 14.47
C ASP A 271 -15.10 -21.95 14.08
N ALA A 272 -13.84 -21.76 14.49
CA ALA A 272 -13.01 -20.64 14.06
C ALA A 272 -12.75 -20.65 12.54
N ALA A 273 -12.51 -21.83 11.98
CA ALA A 273 -12.30 -22.01 10.54
C ALA A 273 -13.60 -21.73 9.75
N GLU A 274 -14.75 -22.21 10.25
CA GLU A 274 -16.05 -21.93 9.63
C GLU A 274 -16.37 -20.43 9.65
N ARG A 275 -16.16 -19.78 10.80
CA ARG A 275 -16.34 -18.32 10.91
C ARG A 275 -15.41 -17.54 10.01
N LEU A 276 -14.14 -17.93 9.91
CA LEU A 276 -13.15 -17.33 9.03
C LEU A 276 -13.56 -17.49 7.56
N ARG A 277 -14.00 -18.69 7.17
CA ARG A 277 -14.51 -18.98 5.84
C ARG A 277 -15.70 -18.07 5.48
N HIS A 278 -16.65 -17.92 6.37
CA HIS A 278 -17.81 -17.06 6.15
C HIS A 278 -17.39 -15.60 5.92
N LEU A 279 -16.52 -15.05 6.79
CA LEU A 279 -16.02 -13.68 6.65
C LEU A 279 -15.23 -13.49 5.36
N PHE A 280 -14.39 -14.46 4.98
CA PHE A 280 -13.61 -14.38 3.77
C PHE A 280 -14.48 -14.44 2.50
N LEU A 281 -15.42 -15.38 2.43
CA LEU A 281 -16.34 -15.47 1.29
C LEU A 281 -17.22 -14.23 1.16
N GLU A 282 -17.71 -13.69 2.27
CA GLU A 282 -18.46 -12.43 2.25
C GLU A 282 -17.61 -11.26 1.75
N ASN A 283 -16.35 -11.18 2.16
CA ASN A 283 -15.44 -10.18 1.62
C ASN A 283 -15.26 -10.32 0.12
N ILE A 284 -15.06 -11.55 -0.39
CA ILE A 284 -14.95 -11.77 -1.85
C ILE A 284 -16.24 -11.31 -2.55
N ARG A 285 -17.43 -11.67 -2.02
CA ARG A 285 -18.72 -11.24 -2.58
C ARG A 285 -18.82 -9.71 -2.69
N LEU A 286 -18.41 -9.01 -1.64
CA LEU A 286 -18.41 -7.53 -1.63
C LEU A 286 -17.40 -6.95 -2.63
N HIS A 287 -16.18 -7.50 -2.69
CA HIS A 287 -15.14 -7.02 -3.61
C HIS A 287 -15.41 -7.34 -5.08
N LEU A 288 -16.36 -8.22 -5.38
CA LEU A 288 -16.80 -8.50 -6.75
C LEU A 288 -17.83 -7.49 -7.28
N ARG A 289 -18.33 -6.56 -6.45
CA ARG A 289 -19.24 -5.48 -6.91
C ARG A 289 -18.51 -4.57 -7.89
N SER A 290 -18.91 -4.60 -9.15
CA SER A 290 -18.28 -3.84 -10.24
C SER A 290 -19.18 -3.86 -11.47
N ASP A 291 -19.20 -2.75 -12.20
CA ASP A 291 -19.88 -2.65 -13.51
C ASP A 291 -18.92 -3.00 -14.69
N VAL A 292 -17.68 -3.38 -14.36
CA VAL A 292 -16.65 -3.83 -15.31
C VAL A 292 -16.09 -5.20 -14.90
N PRO A 293 -15.50 -5.97 -15.84
CA PRO A 293 -14.92 -7.28 -15.53
C PRO A 293 -13.84 -7.21 -14.42
N VAL A 294 -13.84 -8.24 -13.56
CA VAL A 294 -12.91 -8.39 -12.44
C VAL A 294 -12.02 -9.60 -12.66
N GLY A 295 -10.71 -9.41 -12.64
CA GLY A 295 -9.70 -10.47 -12.66
C GLY A 295 -9.05 -10.71 -11.30
N ALA A 296 -8.05 -11.60 -11.24
CA ALA A 296 -7.29 -11.86 -10.02
C ALA A 296 -5.81 -12.11 -10.30
N ALA A 297 -4.95 -11.63 -9.40
CA ALA A 297 -3.55 -12.04 -9.35
C ALA A 297 -3.45 -13.50 -8.86
N LEU A 298 -2.61 -14.29 -9.50
CA LEU A 298 -2.43 -15.71 -9.15
C LEU A 298 -0.95 -16.09 -9.11
N SER A 299 -0.45 -16.37 -7.92
CA SER A 299 0.94 -16.83 -7.68
C SER A 299 1.04 -18.33 -7.36
N GLY A 300 -0.09 -19.06 -7.30
CA GLY A 300 -0.11 -20.45 -6.84
C GLY A 300 0.08 -20.62 -5.33
N GLY A 301 0.21 -19.52 -4.57
CA GLY A 301 0.15 -19.53 -3.11
C GLY A 301 -1.28 -19.67 -2.60
N ILE A 302 -1.45 -20.09 -1.33
CA ILE A 302 -2.78 -20.33 -0.75
C ILE A 302 -3.70 -19.11 -0.81
N ASP A 303 -3.16 -17.90 -0.65
CA ASP A 303 -3.93 -16.65 -0.55
C ASP A 303 -4.58 -16.31 -1.90
N SER A 304 -3.75 -16.19 -2.95
CA SER A 304 -4.22 -15.92 -4.30
C SER A 304 -5.11 -17.05 -4.84
N SER A 305 -4.75 -18.30 -4.53
CA SER A 305 -5.57 -19.46 -4.89
C SER A 305 -6.95 -19.44 -4.22
N ALA A 306 -7.01 -19.07 -2.94
CA ALA A 306 -8.28 -18.93 -2.23
C ALA A 306 -9.17 -17.85 -2.82
N ILE A 307 -8.59 -16.71 -3.25
CA ILE A 307 -9.32 -15.65 -3.93
C ILE A 307 -9.93 -16.18 -5.24
N VAL A 308 -9.12 -16.79 -6.11
CA VAL A 308 -9.58 -17.31 -7.42
C VAL A 308 -10.68 -18.38 -7.24
N MET A 309 -10.48 -19.31 -6.30
CA MET A 309 -11.47 -20.34 -6.02
C MET A 309 -12.75 -19.79 -5.42
N ALA A 310 -12.66 -18.75 -4.57
CA ALA A 310 -13.82 -18.07 -4.00
C ALA A 310 -14.58 -17.22 -5.05
N MET A 311 -13.86 -16.59 -6.00
CA MET A 311 -14.49 -15.95 -7.16
C MET A 311 -15.30 -16.97 -7.94
N ARG A 312 -14.73 -18.14 -8.27
CA ARG A 312 -15.45 -19.23 -8.97
C ARG A 312 -16.65 -19.74 -8.18
N HIS A 313 -16.53 -19.81 -6.85
CA HIS A 313 -17.65 -20.19 -5.96
C HIS A 313 -18.82 -19.20 -6.05
N HIS A 314 -18.55 -17.90 -6.10
CA HIS A 314 -19.60 -16.86 -6.19
C HIS A 314 -20.10 -16.66 -7.64
N GLN A 315 -19.27 -16.92 -8.61
CA GLN A 315 -19.55 -16.69 -10.04
C GLN A 315 -19.22 -17.95 -10.85
N PRO A 316 -20.03 -19.02 -10.73
CA PRO A 316 -19.74 -20.33 -11.31
C PRO A 316 -19.65 -20.34 -12.84
N ASP A 317 -20.37 -19.46 -13.52
CA ASP A 317 -20.47 -19.41 -14.99
C ASP A 317 -19.74 -18.20 -15.60
N GLN A 318 -19.21 -17.28 -14.80
CA GLN A 318 -18.51 -16.10 -15.33
C GLN A 318 -17.10 -16.43 -15.80
N GLU A 319 -16.64 -15.73 -16.83
CA GLU A 319 -15.24 -15.78 -17.22
C GLU A 319 -14.38 -15.08 -16.18
N ILE A 320 -13.39 -15.78 -15.63
CA ILE A 320 -12.44 -15.25 -14.65
C ILE A 320 -11.07 -15.20 -15.29
N HIS A 321 -10.49 -14.00 -15.39
CA HIS A 321 -9.12 -13.79 -15.86
C HIS A 321 -8.15 -13.85 -14.70
N THR A 322 -7.05 -14.62 -14.86
CA THR A 322 -5.97 -14.70 -13.87
C THR A 322 -4.64 -14.23 -14.46
N PHE A 323 -3.85 -13.53 -13.65
CA PHE A 323 -2.60 -12.91 -14.07
C PHE A 323 -1.44 -13.39 -13.20
N SER A 324 -0.38 -13.91 -13.84
CA SER A 324 0.74 -14.55 -13.14
C SER A 324 2.09 -14.09 -13.68
N TYR A 325 3.02 -13.85 -12.78
CA TYR A 325 4.44 -13.78 -13.10
C TYR A 325 5.06 -15.17 -13.00
N ILE A 326 5.79 -15.59 -14.03
CA ILE A 326 6.52 -16.85 -14.07
C ILE A 326 8.02 -16.54 -14.14
N ALA A 327 8.76 -16.99 -13.12
CA ALA A 327 10.18 -16.78 -13.05
C ALA A 327 10.94 -17.77 -13.94
N ASP A 328 12.01 -17.30 -14.62
CA ASP A 328 12.92 -18.17 -15.39
C ASP A 328 13.82 -19.04 -14.49
N ASP A 329 14.02 -18.67 -13.23
CA ASP A 329 14.76 -19.50 -12.26
C ASP A 329 13.86 -20.61 -11.72
N GLU A 330 14.17 -21.86 -12.02
CA GLU A 330 13.39 -23.04 -11.60
C GLU A 330 13.08 -23.07 -10.08
N ARG A 331 13.97 -22.51 -9.26
CA ARG A 331 13.79 -22.45 -7.79
C ARG A 331 12.73 -21.43 -7.37
N LEU A 332 12.43 -20.47 -8.24
CA LEU A 332 11.45 -19.42 -8.02
C LEU A 332 10.19 -19.61 -8.88
N ASN A 333 10.20 -20.61 -9.77
CA ASN A 333 9.08 -20.88 -10.68
C ASN A 333 7.94 -21.58 -9.92
N GLU A 334 6.78 -20.97 -9.94
CA GLU A 334 5.56 -21.46 -9.30
C GLU A 334 4.50 -21.91 -10.31
N GLU A 335 4.86 -22.04 -11.60
CA GLU A 335 3.92 -22.32 -12.71
C GLU A 335 3.07 -23.57 -12.47
N THR A 336 3.66 -24.65 -11.97
CA THR A 336 2.93 -25.89 -11.66
C THR A 336 1.78 -25.66 -10.68
N TRP A 337 1.98 -24.79 -9.67
CA TRP A 337 0.96 -24.46 -8.69
C TRP A 337 -0.12 -23.53 -9.27
N VAL A 338 0.29 -22.60 -10.11
CA VAL A 338 -0.61 -21.75 -10.88
C VAL A 338 -1.54 -22.60 -11.75
N ASP A 339 -0.99 -23.60 -12.46
CA ASP A 339 -1.77 -24.47 -13.36
C ASP A 339 -2.78 -25.36 -12.60
N VAL A 340 -2.46 -25.79 -11.38
CA VAL A 340 -3.42 -26.52 -10.50
C VAL A 340 -4.68 -25.66 -10.27
N VAL A 341 -4.50 -24.37 -10.01
CA VAL A 341 -5.62 -23.46 -9.72
C VAL A 341 -6.38 -23.10 -10.99
N ILE A 342 -5.67 -22.81 -12.08
CA ILE A 342 -6.27 -22.54 -13.41
C ILE A 342 -7.23 -23.66 -13.81
N ASN A 343 -6.76 -24.91 -13.71
CA ASN A 343 -7.55 -26.09 -14.06
C ASN A 343 -8.75 -26.27 -13.10
N GLY A 344 -8.54 -26.08 -11.79
CA GLY A 344 -9.59 -26.21 -10.78
C GLY A 344 -10.69 -25.15 -10.90
N ALA A 345 -10.31 -23.91 -11.18
CA ALA A 345 -11.23 -22.79 -11.32
C ALA A 345 -11.68 -22.54 -12.77
N ARG A 346 -11.11 -23.20 -13.76
CA ARG A 346 -11.39 -23.00 -15.21
C ARG A 346 -11.28 -21.54 -15.61
N THR A 347 -10.09 -20.95 -15.38
CA THR A 347 -9.84 -19.51 -15.63
C THR A 347 -9.16 -19.30 -16.98
N THR A 348 -9.37 -18.12 -17.58
CA THR A 348 -8.57 -17.61 -18.69
C THR A 348 -7.26 -17.05 -18.12
N SER A 349 -6.16 -17.74 -18.38
CA SER A 349 -4.87 -17.44 -17.77
C SER A 349 -3.99 -16.56 -18.64
N HIS A 350 -3.40 -15.53 -18.03
CA HIS A 350 -2.39 -14.66 -18.61
C HIS A 350 -1.09 -14.79 -17.81
N LYS A 351 0.00 -15.17 -18.48
CA LYS A 351 1.31 -15.36 -17.85
C LYS A 351 2.35 -14.43 -18.46
N THR A 352 3.26 -13.89 -17.66
CA THR A 352 4.39 -13.07 -18.12
C THR A 352 5.70 -13.49 -17.47
N GLY A 353 6.77 -13.56 -18.28
CA GLY A 353 8.15 -13.62 -17.84
C GLY A 353 8.79 -12.22 -17.89
N ILE A 354 9.96 -12.08 -17.32
CA ILE A 354 10.70 -10.79 -17.29
C ILE A 354 12.18 -11.05 -17.56
N ALA A 355 12.69 -10.40 -18.61
CA ALA A 355 14.13 -10.33 -18.87
C ALA A 355 14.75 -9.14 -18.12
N PRO A 356 16.02 -9.23 -17.66
CA PRO A 356 16.70 -8.15 -16.92
C PRO A 356 16.73 -6.82 -17.68
N GLU A 357 16.87 -6.85 -19.00
CA GLU A 357 16.92 -5.68 -19.87
C GLU A 357 15.60 -4.89 -19.85
N ASN A 358 14.48 -5.55 -19.64
CA ASN A 358 13.20 -4.88 -19.48
C ASN A 358 13.16 -3.97 -18.27
N LEU A 359 13.84 -4.35 -17.16
CA LEU A 359 13.92 -3.53 -15.96
C LEU A 359 14.63 -2.20 -16.27
N VAL A 360 15.75 -2.25 -16.99
CA VAL A 360 16.50 -1.02 -17.36
C VAL A 360 15.67 -0.12 -18.28
N ALA A 361 14.99 -0.71 -19.25
CA ALA A 361 14.16 0.05 -20.20
C ALA A 361 12.95 0.73 -19.54
N ASP A 362 12.37 0.08 -18.56
CA ASP A 362 11.16 0.58 -17.87
C ASP A 362 11.48 1.42 -16.62
N LEU A 363 12.75 1.47 -16.13
CA LEU A 363 13.09 1.91 -14.79
C LEU A 363 12.67 3.36 -14.47
N ASP A 364 12.92 4.30 -15.38
CA ASP A 364 12.61 5.71 -15.15
C ASP A 364 11.09 5.91 -15.04
N ASN A 365 10.31 5.25 -15.90
CA ASN A 365 8.85 5.26 -15.80
C ASN A 365 8.39 4.59 -14.50
N PHE A 366 8.99 3.48 -14.13
CA PHE A 366 8.65 2.73 -12.94
C PHE A 366 8.91 3.57 -11.66
N ILE A 367 10.08 4.23 -11.55
CA ILE A 367 10.38 5.14 -10.43
C ILE A 367 9.45 6.35 -10.43
N TYR A 368 9.14 6.91 -11.61
CA TYR A 368 8.18 8.02 -11.73
C TYR A 368 6.81 7.66 -11.15
N PHE A 369 6.30 6.45 -11.43
CA PHE A 369 5.01 6.01 -10.89
C PHE A 369 5.06 5.70 -9.39
N LEU A 370 6.18 5.18 -8.89
CA LEU A 370 6.32 4.85 -7.46
C LEU A 370 6.48 6.07 -6.54
N ASP A 371 6.80 7.26 -7.08
CA ASP A 371 7.05 8.52 -6.36
C ASP A 371 8.29 8.51 -5.46
N GLU A 372 8.64 7.39 -4.88
CA GLU A 372 9.72 7.21 -3.91
C GLU A 372 10.48 5.90 -4.20
N PRO A 373 11.73 5.80 -3.76
CA PRO A 373 12.51 4.57 -3.86
C PRO A 373 11.81 3.36 -3.22
N PHE A 374 12.17 2.18 -3.68
CA PHE A 374 11.60 0.90 -3.25
C PHE A 374 12.69 -0.14 -2.97
N SER A 375 12.33 -1.21 -2.23
CA SER A 375 13.33 -2.06 -1.58
C SER A 375 13.84 -3.25 -2.41
N SER A 376 13.08 -3.71 -3.42
CA SER A 376 13.38 -4.96 -4.16
C SER A 376 12.84 -4.93 -5.58
N THR A 377 13.49 -5.64 -6.50
CA THR A 377 13.04 -5.83 -7.88
C THR A 377 11.76 -6.65 -8.02
N SER A 378 11.28 -7.31 -6.96
CA SER A 378 9.97 -7.98 -6.98
C SER A 378 8.80 -7.02 -7.25
N MET A 379 8.96 -5.74 -6.88
CA MET A 379 7.97 -4.70 -7.20
C MET A 379 7.85 -4.48 -8.71
N TYR A 380 8.95 -4.63 -9.45
CA TYR A 380 8.91 -4.56 -10.91
C TYR A 380 8.14 -5.74 -11.53
N ALA A 381 8.26 -6.93 -10.96
CA ALA A 381 7.46 -8.06 -11.42
C ALA A 381 5.95 -7.81 -11.25
N GLN A 382 5.53 -7.22 -10.14
CA GLN A 382 4.14 -6.80 -9.92
C GLN A 382 3.70 -5.72 -10.93
N PHE A 383 4.54 -4.72 -11.20
CA PHE A 383 4.30 -3.72 -12.24
C PHE A 383 4.02 -4.36 -13.61
N ARG A 384 4.79 -5.39 -13.99
CA ARG A 384 4.59 -6.12 -15.25
C ARG A 384 3.30 -6.95 -15.26
N VAL A 385 2.88 -7.50 -14.13
CA VAL A 385 1.60 -8.21 -14.00
C VAL A 385 0.44 -7.22 -14.21
N PHE A 386 0.48 -6.02 -13.63
CA PHE A 386 -0.55 -5.01 -13.87
C PHE A 386 -0.56 -4.49 -15.31
N ARG A 387 0.60 -4.37 -15.95
CA ARG A 387 0.68 -4.07 -17.39
C ARG A 387 -0.02 -5.14 -18.24
N LEU A 388 0.20 -6.41 -17.91
CA LEU A 388 -0.48 -7.52 -18.58
C LEU A 388 -2.00 -7.47 -18.35
N THR A 389 -2.44 -7.11 -17.15
CA THR A 389 -3.87 -6.93 -16.81
C THR A 389 -4.51 -5.83 -17.67
N GLN A 390 -3.85 -4.68 -17.79
CA GLN A 390 -4.30 -3.58 -18.66
C GLN A 390 -4.39 -4.05 -20.13
N GLN A 391 -3.38 -4.77 -20.62
CA GLN A 391 -3.34 -5.28 -22.01
C GLN A 391 -4.47 -6.27 -22.30
N ALA A 392 -4.94 -7.00 -21.29
CA ALA A 392 -6.10 -7.88 -21.38
C ALA A 392 -7.45 -7.13 -21.27
N GLY A 393 -7.44 -5.81 -21.10
CA GLY A 393 -8.65 -4.99 -20.97
C GLY A 393 -9.36 -5.08 -19.61
N ILE A 394 -8.71 -5.63 -18.58
CA ILE A 394 -9.27 -5.78 -17.24
C ILE A 394 -8.92 -4.55 -16.40
N LYS A 395 -9.95 -3.87 -15.89
CA LYS A 395 -9.79 -2.65 -15.06
C LYS A 395 -9.72 -2.92 -13.55
N VAL A 396 -10.16 -4.08 -13.08
CA VAL A 396 -10.21 -4.43 -11.65
C VAL A 396 -9.54 -5.77 -11.43
N MET A 397 -8.65 -5.86 -10.44
CA MET A 397 -7.94 -7.08 -10.06
C MET A 397 -8.00 -7.31 -8.56
N LEU A 398 -8.35 -8.53 -8.13
CA LEU A 398 -8.26 -8.96 -6.74
C LEU A 398 -6.85 -9.47 -6.44
N ASP A 399 -6.24 -9.06 -5.32
CA ASP A 399 -4.91 -9.48 -4.87
C ASP A 399 -4.92 -9.97 -3.43
N GLY A 400 -3.96 -10.84 -3.09
CA GLY A 400 -3.81 -11.49 -1.79
C GLY A 400 -3.04 -10.69 -0.73
N GLN A 401 -2.79 -9.40 -0.92
CA GLN A 401 -2.06 -8.60 0.06
C GLN A 401 -2.73 -8.56 1.43
N GLY A 402 -1.93 -8.52 2.48
CA GLY A 402 -2.40 -8.51 3.86
C GLY A 402 -2.57 -9.89 4.50
N ALA A 403 -2.65 -10.96 3.70
CA ALA A 403 -2.81 -12.32 4.21
C ALA A 403 -1.60 -12.80 5.01
N ASP A 404 -0.39 -12.56 4.54
CA ASP A 404 0.85 -12.98 5.22
C ASP A 404 1.08 -12.19 6.51
N GLU A 405 0.78 -10.91 6.51
CA GLU A 405 0.91 -10.01 7.65
C GLU A 405 -0.05 -10.38 8.77
N ALA A 406 -1.30 -10.68 8.41
CA ALA A 406 -2.37 -10.99 9.38
C ALA A 406 -2.32 -12.43 9.88
N LEU A 407 -1.96 -13.39 9.03
CA LEU A 407 -2.00 -14.83 9.32
C LEU A 407 -0.61 -15.46 9.54
N GLY A 408 0.42 -14.64 9.80
CA GLY A 408 1.74 -15.15 10.17
C GLY A 408 2.45 -15.93 9.06
N GLY A 409 2.33 -15.49 7.80
CA GLY A 409 2.89 -16.18 6.64
C GLY A 409 4.40 -16.06 6.50
N TYR A 410 5.05 -15.11 7.17
CA TYR A 410 6.49 -14.92 7.06
C TYR A 410 7.27 -15.78 8.04
N ASN A 411 8.45 -16.15 7.62
CA ASN A 411 9.33 -17.08 8.34
C ASN A 411 9.79 -16.59 9.73
N TYR A 412 9.85 -15.29 9.98
CA TYR A 412 10.22 -14.76 11.29
C TYR A 412 9.13 -15.03 12.35
N PHE A 413 7.89 -15.24 11.96
CA PHE A 413 6.81 -15.57 12.89
C PHE A 413 7.03 -16.91 13.63
N TYR A 414 7.73 -17.87 13.00
CA TYR A 414 8.09 -19.13 13.68
C TYR A 414 8.96 -18.91 14.91
N SER A 415 9.96 -18.00 14.82
CA SER A 415 10.81 -17.66 15.96
C SER A 415 10.04 -16.93 17.06
N LEU A 416 9.09 -16.07 16.69
CA LEU A 416 8.23 -15.37 17.65
C LEU A 416 7.22 -16.32 18.32
N ARG A 417 6.69 -17.30 17.58
CA ARG A 417 5.85 -18.35 18.14
C ARG A 417 6.62 -19.15 19.21
N LEU A 418 7.87 -19.52 18.93
CA LEU A 418 8.75 -20.18 19.90
C LEU A 418 8.99 -19.29 21.13
N VAL A 419 9.25 -17.99 20.95
CA VAL A 419 9.40 -17.02 22.06
C VAL A 419 8.13 -16.94 22.91
N SER A 420 6.96 -16.89 22.29
CA SER A 420 5.67 -16.87 23.00
C SER A 420 5.46 -18.12 23.83
N MET A 421 5.77 -19.30 23.28
CA MET A 421 5.70 -20.58 24.02
C MET A 421 6.69 -20.62 25.20
N LEU A 422 7.93 -20.14 25.01
CA LEU A 422 8.94 -20.05 26.07
C LEU A 422 8.49 -19.12 27.21
N ARG A 423 7.96 -17.95 26.90
CA ARG A 423 7.42 -16.99 27.89
C ARG A 423 6.25 -17.59 28.68
N ARG A 424 5.40 -18.40 28.02
CA ARG A 424 4.23 -19.07 28.62
C ARG A 424 4.58 -20.41 29.27
N ARG A 425 5.88 -20.86 29.22
CA ARG A 425 6.37 -22.14 29.78
C ARG A 425 5.65 -23.38 29.24
N ARG A 426 5.26 -23.35 27.96
CA ARG A 426 4.55 -24.47 27.29
C ARG A 426 5.56 -25.51 26.77
N TRP A 427 6.28 -26.21 27.69
CA TRP A 427 7.42 -27.08 27.35
C TRP A 427 7.08 -28.20 26.39
N ALA A 428 5.93 -28.89 26.57
CA ALA A 428 5.50 -29.97 25.68
C ALA A 428 5.28 -29.49 24.24
N GLU A 429 4.62 -28.32 24.06
CA GLU A 429 4.41 -27.71 22.74
C GLU A 429 5.73 -27.29 22.09
N ILE A 430 6.71 -26.80 22.89
CA ILE A 430 8.03 -26.43 22.40
C ILE A 430 8.73 -27.63 21.80
N LEU A 431 8.72 -28.77 22.50
CA LEU A 431 9.36 -30.00 22.00
C LEU A 431 8.74 -30.47 20.69
N THR A 432 7.42 -30.57 20.63
CA THR A 432 6.69 -30.94 19.42
C THR A 432 6.99 -29.97 18.26
N PHE A 433 6.92 -28.65 18.53
CA PHE A 433 7.18 -27.63 17.54
C PHE A 433 8.61 -27.67 16.99
N LEU A 434 9.60 -27.87 17.85
CA LEU A 434 11.00 -28.02 17.44
C LEU A 434 11.21 -29.30 16.63
N GLN A 435 10.66 -30.43 17.04
CA GLN A 435 10.76 -31.70 16.29
C GLN A 435 10.22 -31.56 14.89
N ASN A 436 9.02 -31.01 14.75
CA ASN A 436 8.33 -30.85 13.46
C ASN A 436 8.97 -29.79 12.52
N ASN A 437 9.73 -28.87 13.09
CA ASN A 437 10.36 -27.78 12.31
C ASN A 437 11.90 -27.91 12.23
N TRP A 438 12.51 -28.97 12.81
CA TRP A 438 13.97 -29.12 12.87
C TRP A 438 14.62 -29.24 11.50
N SER A 439 14.02 -30.02 10.60
CA SER A 439 14.55 -30.33 9.26
C SER A 439 14.19 -29.28 8.17
N ARG A 440 13.46 -28.23 8.51
CA ARG A 440 13.12 -27.19 7.53
C ARG A 440 14.39 -26.45 7.07
N SER A 441 14.70 -26.51 5.79
CA SER A 441 15.98 -26.09 5.21
C SER A 441 16.30 -24.60 5.40
N TYR A 442 15.29 -23.73 5.47
CA TYR A 442 15.50 -22.28 5.54
C TYR A 442 15.40 -21.67 6.95
N PHE A 443 14.59 -22.26 7.85
CA PHE A 443 14.26 -21.70 9.18
C PHE A 443 14.27 -22.71 10.30
N GLY A 444 14.64 -23.97 10.04
CA GLY A 444 14.62 -25.04 11.00
C GLY A 444 15.85 -25.10 11.92
N GLY A 445 15.75 -25.93 12.96
CA GLY A 445 16.84 -26.32 13.83
C GLY A 445 17.55 -25.18 14.53
N PRO A 446 18.87 -25.13 14.48
CA PRO A 446 19.68 -24.15 15.21
C PRO A 446 19.36 -22.69 14.86
N ARG A 447 18.96 -22.41 13.60
CA ARG A 447 18.63 -21.04 13.16
C ARG A 447 17.35 -20.52 13.80
N LEU A 448 16.34 -21.37 13.99
CA LEU A 448 15.10 -21.04 14.68
C LEU A 448 15.38 -20.67 16.14
N VAL A 449 16.16 -21.53 16.84
CA VAL A 449 16.54 -21.31 18.25
C VAL A 449 17.40 -20.04 18.40
N TYR A 450 18.37 -19.85 17.52
CA TYR A 450 19.22 -18.67 17.50
C TYR A 450 18.40 -17.37 17.36
N ARG A 451 17.46 -17.32 16.41
CA ARG A 451 16.58 -16.16 16.23
C ARG A 451 15.66 -15.93 17.42
N ALA A 452 15.10 -17.00 17.98
CA ALA A 452 14.28 -16.91 19.18
C ALA A 452 15.10 -16.37 20.37
N GLY A 453 16.35 -16.82 20.53
CA GLY A 453 17.30 -16.29 21.49
C GLY A 453 17.56 -14.79 21.33
N GLY A 454 17.70 -14.33 20.07
CA GLY A 454 17.83 -12.90 19.76
C GLY A 454 16.64 -12.07 20.24
N TRP A 455 15.41 -12.57 20.09
CA TRP A 455 14.19 -11.91 20.57
C TRP A 455 14.03 -11.93 22.10
N LEU A 456 14.69 -12.84 22.80
CA LEU A 456 14.65 -12.94 24.27
C LEU A 456 15.69 -12.05 24.95
N LEU A 457 16.71 -11.59 24.21
CA LEU A 457 17.73 -10.71 24.76
C LEU A 457 17.12 -9.35 25.15
N PRO A 458 17.44 -8.81 26.33
CA PRO A 458 17.08 -7.43 26.66
C PRO A 458 17.66 -6.44 25.63
N GLU A 459 16.92 -5.40 25.29
CA GLU A 459 17.28 -4.41 24.25
C GLU A 459 18.71 -3.86 24.38
N LYS A 460 19.16 -3.62 25.61
CA LYS A 460 20.52 -3.14 25.92
C LYS A 460 21.64 -4.06 25.38
N PHE A 461 21.34 -5.34 25.13
CA PHE A 461 22.30 -6.31 24.62
C PHE A 461 22.17 -6.53 23.09
N HIS A 462 21.12 -6.04 22.43
CA HIS A 462 20.94 -6.20 21.00
C HIS A 462 22.10 -5.62 20.18
N GLY A 463 22.60 -4.44 20.56
CA GLY A 463 23.77 -3.83 19.92
C GLY A 463 25.04 -4.66 20.03
N MET A 464 25.27 -5.29 21.22
CA MET A 464 26.42 -6.17 21.44
C MET A 464 26.28 -7.47 20.67
N ALA A 465 25.10 -8.10 20.71
CA ALA A 465 24.83 -9.33 19.97
C ALA A 465 25.04 -9.16 18.46
N ARG A 466 24.59 -8.04 17.89
CA ARG A 466 24.81 -7.72 16.47
C ARG A 466 26.29 -7.54 16.13
N LYS A 467 27.07 -6.86 16.96
CA LYS A 467 28.53 -6.75 16.76
C LYS A 467 29.20 -8.11 16.75
N VAL A 468 28.80 -9.03 17.65
CA VAL A 468 29.35 -10.40 17.73
C VAL A 468 29.07 -11.18 16.44
N ILE A 469 27.95 -10.94 15.76
CA ILE A 469 27.62 -11.60 14.49
C ILE A 469 28.12 -10.83 13.26
N GLY A 470 28.96 -9.80 13.47
CA GLY A 470 29.56 -9.02 12.37
C GLY A 470 28.61 -8.04 11.68
N GLU A 471 27.47 -7.70 12.31
CA GLU A 471 26.61 -6.62 11.81
C GLU A 471 27.10 -5.27 12.30
N ASP A 472 27.53 -4.41 11.40
CA ASP A 472 27.81 -3.01 11.71
C ASP A 472 26.54 -2.28 12.14
N LEU A 473 26.56 -1.65 13.31
CA LEU A 473 25.47 -0.81 13.81
C LEU A 473 25.19 0.35 12.83
N VAL A 474 26.26 0.95 12.30
CA VAL A 474 26.20 1.94 11.23
C VAL A 474 27.14 1.46 10.12
N PRO A 475 26.62 1.06 8.96
CA PRO A 475 27.46 0.64 7.85
C PRO A 475 28.43 1.73 7.42
N ASN A 476 29.65 1.34 7.00
CA ASN A 476 30.71 2.26 6.63
C ASN A 476 30.47 3.05 5.33
N TRP A 477 29.46 2.66 4.56
CA TRP A 477 29.02 3.37 3.36
C TRP A 477 28.01 4.51 3.66
N PHE A 478 27.54 4.68 4.91
CA PHE A 478 26.83 5.88 5.35
C PHE A 478 27.81 7.02 5.61
N ASN A 479 27.44 8.22 5.21
CA ASN A 479 28.09 9.44 5.69
C ASN A 479 27.49 9.83 7.05
N ARG A 480 28.05 9.26 8.12
CA ARG A 480 27.55 9.44 9.50
C ARG A 480 27.43 10.91 9.90
N SER A 481 28.43 11.73 9.57
CA SER A 481 28.45 13.15 9.92
C SER A 481 27.36 13.96 9.20
N TRP A 482 26.93 13.51 8.00
CA TRP A 482 25.80 14.13 7.30
C TRP A 482 24.49 13.93 8.05
N PHE A 483 24.23 12.70 8.52
CA PHE A 483 23.02 12.37 9.28
C PHE A 483 23.02 13.05 10.66
N GLU A 484 24.14 13.02 11.40
CA GLU A 484 24.25 13.62 12.73
C GLU A 484 24.01 15.13 12.70
N ARG A 485 24.57 15.85 11.70
CA ARG A 485 24.34 17.30 11.53
C ARG A 485 22.89 17.65 11.24
N ARG A 486 22.09 16.69 10.73
CA ARG A 486 20.65 16.85 10.46
C ARG A 486 19.76 16.26 11.57
N GLY A 487 20.36 16.02 12.73
CA GLY A 487 19.63 15.56 13.92
C GLY A 487 19.22 14.08 13.90
N VAL A 488 19.65 13.32 12.88
CA VAL A 488 19.40 11.89 12.84
C VAL A 488 20.43 11.21 13.74
N LYS A 489 20.02 10.92 14.96
CA LYS A 489 20.74 9.95 15.78
C LYS A 489 20.49 8.58 15.17
N PRO A 490 21.55 7.70 15.01
CA PRO A 490 21.29 6.34 14.58
C PRO A 490 20.14 5.80 15.43
N PRO A 491 18.99 5.44 14.85
CA PRO A 491 17.93 4.90 15.66
C PRO A 491 18.51 3.70 16.38
N PRO A 492 18.18 3.52 17.65
CA PRO A 492 18.34 2.20 18.24
C PRO A 492 17.73 1.23 17.23
N VAL A 493 18.35 0.08 17.07
CA VAL A 493 17.76 -1.05 16.37
C VAL A 493 16.26 -0.93 16.45
N TYR A 494 15.57 -0.90 15.30
CA TYR A 494 14.12 -0.74 15.19
C TYR A 494 13.47 -1.42 16.39
N GLN A 495 13.00 -0.62 17.34
CA GLN A 495 12.51 -1.14 18.60
C GLN A 495 11.15 -1.77 18.31
N TRP A 496 11.17 -3.07 18.19
CA TRP A 496 9.94 -3.85 18.12
C TRP A 496 9.35 -3.83 19.53
N ASP A 497 8.45 -2.93 19.82
CA ASP A 497 7.63 -3.05 21.02
C ASP A 497 6.63 -4.21 20.81
N LEU A 498 7.13 -5.41 21.11
CA LEU A 498 6.35 -6.63 20.98
C LEU A 498 5.42 -6.85 22.18
N GLY A 499 5.44 -5.95 23.15
CA GLY A 499 4.63 -6.05 24.36
C GLY A 499 4.81 -7.38 25.11
N LYS A 500 3.76 -7.78 25.82
CA LYS A 500 3.74 -9.04 26.58
C LYS A 500 3.56 -10.27 25.66
N GLU A 501 2.96 -10.09 24.50
CA GLU A 501 2.63 -11.14 23.52
C GLU A 501 3.40 -10.92 22.20
N PRO A 502 4.66 -11.39 22.08
CA PRO A 502 5.54 -11.01 20.97
C PRO A 502 4.99 -11.41 19.61
N PHE A 503 4.33 -12.54 19.49
CA PHE A 503 3.75 -12.98 18.23
C PHE A 503 2.63 -12.05 17.75
N ARG A 504 1.68 -11.73 18.63
CA ARG A 504 0.57 -10.81 18.31
C ARG A 504 1.05 -9.38 18.10
N GLY A 505 2.00 -8.92 18.92
CA GLY A 505 2.62 -7.61 18.75
C GLY A 505 3.27 -7.47 17.36
N MET A 506 3.94 -8.52 16.88
CA MET A 506 4.52 -8.52 15.55
C MET A 506 3.47 -8.58 14.43
N LEU A 507 2.36 -9.32 14.59
CA LEU A 507 1.25 -9.28 13.65
C LEU A 507 0.72 -7.85 13.52
N TYR A 508 0.46 -7.18 14.66
CA TYR A 508 -0.01 -5.79 14.68
C TYR A 508 0.98 -4.85 13.97
N GLN A 509 2.25 -4.93 14.30
CA GLN A 509 3.27 -4.09 13.66
C GLN A 509 3.37 -4.37 12.15
N SER A 510 3.27 -5.63 11.73
CA SER A 510 3.31 -5.99 10.32
C SER A 510 2.13 -5.43 9.54
N VAL A 511 0.93 -5.46 10.12
CA VAL A 511 -0.30 -4.97 9.49
C VAL A 511 -0.40 -3.44 9.53
N MET A 512 -0.06 -2.81 10.67
CA MET A 512 -0.37 -1.39 10.88
C MET A 512 0.83 -0.45 10.72
N GLN A 513 2.09 -0.95 10.75
CA GLN A 513 3.24 -0.06 10.91
C GLN A 513 4.41 -0.33 9.97
N THR A 514 4.64 -1.55 9.50
CA THR A 514 5.90 -1.87 8.82
C THR A 514 5.74 -2.52 7.45
N SER A 515 5.32 -3.78 7.39
CA SER A 515 5.29 -4.54 6.13
C SER A 515 4.14 -4.10 5.23
N LEU A 516 2.92 -4.18 5.74
CA LEU A 516 1.72 -3.94 4.93
C LEU A 516 1.61 -2.50 4.40
N PRO A 517 1.87 -1.42 5.18
CA PRO A 517 1.79 -0.06 4.63
C PRO A 517 2.69 0.14 3.40
N MET A 518 3.91 -0.38 3.43
CA MET A 518 4.85 -0.34 2.31
C MET A 518 4.34 -1.16 1.11
N LEU A 519 3.83 -2.37 1.34
CA LEU A 519 3.31 -3.22 0.28
C LEU A 519 2.06 -2.63 -0.37
N LEU A 520 1.17 -2.01 0.40
CA LEU A 520 -0.02 -1.33 -0.13
C LEU A 520 0.33 -0.10 -0.97
N ARG A 521 1.40 0.64 -0.63
CA ARG A 521 1.89 1.71 -1.51
C ARG A 521 2.37 1.13 -2.84
N TYR A 522 3.16 0.07 -2.82
CA TYR A 522 3.62 -0.57 -4.05
C TYR A 522 2.46 -1.11 -4.88
N GLU A 523 1.49 -1.75 -4.24
CA GLU A 523 0.27 -2.26 -4.87
C GLU A 523 -0.50 -1.15 -5.59
N ASP A 524 -0.81 -0.05 -4.88
CA ASP A 524 -1.53 1.09 -5.45
C ASP A 524 -0.75 1.73 -6.59
N ARG A 525 0.56 1.95 -6.43
CA ARG A 525 1.38 2.61 -7.47
C ARG A 525 1.53 1.75 -8.72
N ASN A 526 1.80 0.44 -8.56
CA ASN A 526 1.95 -0.49 -9.66
C ASN A 526 0.66 -0.68 -10.44
N SER A 527 -0.46 -0.81 -9.75
CA SER A 527 -1.76 -0.96 -10.36
C SER A 527 -2.19 0.31 -11.10
N MET A 528 -2.01 1.47 -10.44
CA MET A 528 -2.42 2.74 -11.03
C MET A 528 -1.52 3.23 -12.17
N ALA A 529 -0.25 2.83 -12.21
CA ALA A 529 0.60 3.07 -13.37
C ALA A 529 -0.01 2.55 -14.68
N HIS A 530 -0.89 1.56 -14.57
CA HIS A 530 -1.58 0.91 -15.68
C HIS A 530 -3.10 1.13 -15.66
N SER A 531 -3.61 2.08 -14.87
CA SER A 531 -5.05 2.37 -14.74
C SER A 531 -5.85 1.10 -14.38
N VAL A 532 -5.32 0.25 -13.50
CA VAL A 532 -5.98 -0.94 -12.97
C VAL A 532 -6.27 -0.72 -11.48
N GLU A 533 -7.48 -1.02 -11.04
CA GLU A 533 -7.84 -1.00 -9.63
C GLU A 533 -7.45 -2.32 -8.97
N SER A 534 -6.56 -2.28 -7.97
CA SER A 534 -6.32 -3.44 -7.11
C SER A 534 -7.21 -3.40 -5.88
N ARG A 535 -7.83 -4.55 -5.56
CA ARG A 535 -8.68 -4.81 -4.38
C ARG A 535 -8.06 -5.92 -3.54
N VAL A 536 -8.08 -5.74 -2.22
CA VAL A 536 -7.39 -6.61 -1.26
C VAL A 536 -8.36 -7.23 -0.22
N PRO A 537 -9.04 -8.35 -0.56
CA PRO A 537 -10.15 -8.88 0.23
C PRO A 537 -9.78 -9.35 1.65
N PHE A 538 -8.51 -9.53 1.95
CA PHE A 538 -8.04 -9.86 3.30
C PHE A 538 -8.12 -8.68 4.27
N LEU A 539 -8.25 -7.44 3.76
CA LEU A 539 -8.16 -6.23 4.54
C LEU A 539 -9.54 -5.58 4.77
N THR A 540 -10.32 -6.20 5.65
CA THR A 540 -11.53 -5.56 6.21
C THR A 540 -11.46 -5.57 7.73
N PRO A 541 -12.01 -4.55 8.42
CA PRO A 541 -11.99 -4.47 9.88
C PRO A 541 -12.54 -5.72 10.58
N ALA A 542 -13.63 -6.30 10.06
CA ALA A 542 -14.26 -7.48 10.64
C ALA A 542 -13.35 -8.72 10.55
N LEU A 543 -12.73 -8.96 9.39
CA LEU A 543 -11.85 -10.11 9.17
C LEU A 543 -10.56 -9.98 10.01
N ILE A 544 -9.94 -8.81 10.00
CA ILE A 544 -8.70 -8.54 10.74
C ILE A 544 -8.95 -8.62 12.25
N ASN A 545 -9.99 -8.01 12.79
CA ASN A 545 -10.33 -8.13 14.20
C ASN A 545 -10.61 -9.59 14.62
N PHE A 546 -11.26 -10.38 13.76
CA PHE A 546 -11.47 -11.79 14.03
C PHE A 546 -10.15 -12.56 14.06
N ILE A 547 -9.27 -12.40 13.06
CA ILE A 547 -7.96 -13.07 13.02
C ILE A 547 -7.14 -12.70 14.26
N PHE A 548 -7.10 -11.43 14.64
CA PHE A 548 -6.37 -10.97 15.83
C PHE A 548 -6.97 -11.44 17.14
N SER A 549 -8.22 -11.86 17.17
CA SER A 549 -8.82 -12.48 18.36
C SER A 549 -8.38 -13.93 18.57
N LEU A 550 -7.91 -14.60 17.51
CA LEU A 550 -7.57 -16.02 17.55
C LEU A 550 -6.34 -16.33 18.40
N PRO A 551 -6.27 -17.51 19.05
CA PRO A 551 -5.07 -18.00 19.69
C PRO A 551 -3.93 -18.22 18.67
N GLU A 552 -2.67 -17.99 19.08
CA GLU A 552 -1.49 -18.12 18.21
C GLU A 552 -1.35 -19.52 17.60
N GLU A 553 -1.76 -20.58 18.31
CA GLU A 553 -1.76 -21.96 17.85
C GLU A 553 -2.74 -22.24 16.70
N GLN A 554 -3.72 -21.39 16.50
CA GLN A 554 -4.61 -21.47 15.34
C GLN A 554 -4.04 -20.75 14.11
N ILE A 555 -3.05 -19.88 14.31
CA ILE A 555 -2.33 -19.17 13.23
C ILE A 555 -1.10 -19.98 12.78
N ILE A 556 -0.23 -20.37 13.71
CA ILE A 556 0.85 -21.33 13.45
C ILE A 556 0.68 -22.51 14.42
N ASP A 557 0.34 -23.66 13.89
CA ASP A 557 0.07 -24.87 14.68
C ASP A 557 1.34 -25.54 15.23
N ALA A 558 1.17 -26.61 16.01
CA ALA A 558 2.28 -27.35 16.57
C ALA A 558 3.09 -28.13 15.51
N GLU A 559 2.47 -28.47 14.40
CA GLU A 559 3.10 -29.09 13.22
C GLU A 559 3.92 -28.09 12.41
N GLY A 560 3.81 -26.79 12.73
CA GLY A 560 4.46 -25.69 12.04
C GLY A 560 3.82 -25.35 10.70
N ASN A 561 2.53 -25.55 10.55
CA ASN A 561 1.81 -25.00 9.40
C ASN A 561 1.44 -23.55 9.71
N SER A 562 1.92 -22.62 8.90
CA SER A 562 1.44 -21.24 8.93
C SER A 562 0.03 -21.15 8.36
N LYS A 563 -0.75 -20.13 8.78
CA LYS A 563 -2.14 -19.92 8.35
C LYS A 563 -3.04 -21.14 8.64
N ALA A 564 -2.79 -21.87 9.74
CA ALA A 564 -3.40 -23.16 10.01
C ALA A 564 -4.93 -23.11 9.97
N VAL A 565 -5.54 -22.13 10.65
CA VAL A 565 -6.99 -21.92 10.63
C VAL A 565 -7.51 -21.58 9.23
N PHE A 566 -6.76 -20.80 8.43
CA PHE A 566 -7.15 -20.43 7.07
C PHE A 566 -7.08 -21.63 6.12
N ARG A 567 -6.02 -22.46 6.23
CA ARG A 567 -5.91 -23.73 5.49
C ARG A 567 -7.13 -24.61 5.75
N ARG A 568 -7.52 -24.72 7.01
CA ARG A 568 -8.72 -25.49 7.39
C ARG A 568 -10.00 -24.84 6.87
N ALA A 569 -10.13 -23.54 6.95
CA ALA A 569 -11.27 -22.79 6.43
C ALA A 569 -11.47 -23.00 4.90
N MET A 570 -10.39 -23.18 4.16
CA MET A 570 -10.40 -23.34 2.70
C MET A 570 -10.52 -24.81 2.24
N GLN A 571 -10.63 -25.78 3.15
CA GLN A 571 -10.87 -27.20 2.78
C GLN A 571 -12.14 -27.34 1.96
N GLY A 572 -12.08 -28.12 0.86
CA GLY A 572 -13.22 -28.32 -0.04
C GLY A 572 -13.50 -27.14 -1.00
N LEU A 573 -12.79 -26.00 -0.83
CA LEU A 573 -12.84 -24.87 -1.77
C LEU A 573 -11.55 -24.82 -2.60
N VAL A 574 -10.39 -24.83 -1.95
CA VAL A 574 -9.07 -24.78 -2.57
C VAL A 574 -8.55 -26.20 -2.81
N PRO A 575 -7.90 -26.48 -3.95
CA PRO A 575 -7.33 -27.80 -4.24
C PRO A 575 -6.38 -28.29 -3.14
N ALA A 576 -6.49 -29.58 -2.76
CA ALA A 576 -5.68 -30.17 -1.69
C ALA A 576 -4.16 -29.97 -1.85
N PRO A 577 -3.55 -30.10 -3.06
CA PRO A 577 -2.12 -29.84 -3.23
C PRO A 577 -1.69 -28.43 -2.81
N ILE A 578 -2.53 -27.43 -3.03
CA ILE A 578 -2.27 -26.03 -2.59
C ILE A 578 -2.38 -25.91 -1.06
N LEU A 579 -3.38 -26.58 -0.46
CA LEU A 579 -3.56 -26.58 1.00
C LEU A 579 -2.43 -27.29 1.74
N GLU A 580 -1.82 -28.31 1.13
CA GLU A 580 -0.74 -29.09 1.70
C GLU A 580 0.65 -28.52 1.43
N ARG A 581 0.74 -27.54 0.52
CA ARG A 581 1.98 -26.90 0.12
C ARG A 581 2.70 -26.24 1.30
N ARG A 582 4.02 -26.53 1.46
CA ARG A 582 4.89 -26.01 2.54
C ARG A 582 6.11 -25.24 2.04
N ASP A 583 6.35 -25.26 0.75
CA ASP A 583 7.52 -24.69 0.05
C ASP A 583 7.23 -23.28 -0.47
N LYS A 584 6.60 -22.41 0.33
CA LYS A 584 6.29 -21.05 -0.13
C LYS A 584 7.57 -20.37 -0.62
N VAL A 585 7.60 -20.09 -1.93
CA VAL A 585 8.48 -19.11 -2.54
C VAL A 585 7.72 -17.79 -2.45
N GLY A 586 8.21 -16.78 -1.77
CA GLY A 586 7.58 -15.46 -1.81
C GLY A 586 7.61 -14.92 -3.23
N PHE A 587 6.76 -13.92 -3.55
CA PHE A 587 6.81 -13.23 -4.85
C PHE A 587 8.19 -12.60 -5.03
N SER A 588 9.10 -13.32 -5.69
CA SER A 588 10.53 -13.02 -5.73
C SER A 588 11.08 -13.05 -7.15
N THR A 589 12.00 -12.15 -7.43
CA THR A 589 12.77 -12.10 -8.67
C THR A 589 14.20 -12.54 -8.43
N PRO A 590 14.92 -13.05 -9.44
CA PRO A 590 16.33 -13.43 -9.31
C PRO A 590 17.26 -12.20 -9.31
N GLU A 591 17.03 -11.26 -8.39
CA GLU A 591 17.70 -9.94 -8.32
C GLU A 591 19.22 -10.04 -8.36
N LYS A 592 19.80 -11.04 -7.66
CA LYS A 592 21.25 -11.27 -7.70
C LYS A 592 21.75 -11.55 -9.12
N LYS A 593 21.02 -12.37 -9.89
CA LYS A 593 21.37 -12.69 -11.28
C LYS A 593 21.20 -11.46 -12.14
N TRP A 594 20.07 -10.78 -12.04
CA TRP A 594 19.77 -9.58 -12.83
C TRP A 594 20.80 -8.48 -12.65
N LEU A 595 21.19 -8.13 -11.43
CA LEU A 595 22.18 -7.07 -11.19
C LEU A 595 23.58 -7.44 -11.69
N ARG A 596 23.90 -8.73 -11.77
CA ARG A 596 25.16 -9.18 -12.40
C ARG A 596 25.10 -9.11 -13.91
N ASP A 597 24.03 -9.56 -14.51
CA ASP A 597 23.83 -9.50 -15.96
C ASP A 597 23.84 -8.04 -16.42
N LEU A 598 23.39 -7.11 -15.56
CA LEU A 598 23.36 -5.67 -15.76
C LEU A 598 24.57 -4.93 -15.14
N GLN A 599 25.70 -5.61 -14.87
CA GLN A 599 26.87 -4.99 -14.23
C GLN A 599 27.32 -3.66 -14.87
N PRO A 600 27.44 -3.51 -16.20
CA PRO A 600 27.85 -2.23 -16.81
C PRO A 600 26.89 -1.08 -16.48
N TRP A 601 25.58 -1.38 -16.41
CA TRP A 601 24.57 -0.40 -16.04
C TRP A 601 24.66 0.00 -14.56
N VAL A 602 24.86 -0.96 -13.64
CA VAL A 602 25.09 -0.69 -12.22
C VAL A 602 26.33 0.21 -12.04
N GLU A 603 27.43 -0.11 -12.73
CA GLU A 603 28.66 0.67 -12.65
C GLU A 603 28.48 2.08 -13.22
N LYS A 604 27.73 2.25 -14.30
CA LYS A 604 27.38 3.56 -14.85
C LYS A 604 26.62 4.40 -13.82
N ALA A 605 25.60 3.84 -13.17
CA ALA A 605 24.85 4.54 -12.15
C ALA A 605 25.72 4.95 -10.95
N LEU A 606 26.58 4.05 -10.44
CA LEU A 606 27.49 4.34 -9.33
C LEU A 606 28.61 5.35 -9.68
N ASN A 607 28.89 5.58 -10.96
CA ASN A 607 29.88 6.54 -11.42
C ASN A 607 29.27 7.86 -11.94
N SER A 608 27.93 8.03 -11.81
CA SER A 608 27.25 9.25 -12.26
C SER A 608 27.54 10.46 -11.36
N GLU A 609 27.39 11.66 -11.93
CA GLU A 609 27.47 12.93 -11.17
C GLU A 609 26.43 12.98 -10.06
N VAL A 610 25.23 12.44 -10.33
CA VAL A 610 24.15 12.36 -9.33
C VAL A 610 24.59 11.49 -8.15
N ALA A 611 25.20 10.32 -8.39
CA ALA A 611 25.73 9.49 -7.30
C ALA A 611 26.74 10.25 -6.45
N ALA A 612 27.60 11.07 -7.08
CA ALA A 612 28.60 11.90 -6.39
C ALA A 612 27.95 13.04 -5.57
N SER A 613 26.79 13.56 -5.97
CA SER A 613 26.05 14.61 -5.28
C SER A 613 25.33 14.13 -4.02
N ILE A 614 25.07 12.81 -3.86
CA ILE A 614 24.38 12.24 -2.70
C ILE A 614 25.31 12.27 -1.48
N SER A 615 25.36 13.40 -0.81
CA SER A 615 26.27 13.64 0.33
C SER A 615 25.96 12.77 1.57
N ALA A 616 24.81 12.10 1.61
CA ALA A 616 24.43 11.12 2.65
C ALA A 616 25.21 9.79 2.53
N LEU A 617 25.84 9.51 1.37
CA LEU A 617 26.54 8.27 1.06
C LEU A 617 28.06 8.44 1.03
N ASN A 618 28.80 7.39 1.40
CA ASN A 618 30.21 7.24 1.10
C ASN A 618 30.37 6.40 -0.17
N LEU A 619 30.42 7.08 -1.31
CA LEU A 619 30.38 6.46 -2.63
C LEU A 619 31.56 5.49 -2.85
N GLU A 620 32.78 5.80 -2.37
CA GLU A 620 33.94 4.93 -2.48
C GLU A 620 33.73 3.58 -1.77
N LYS A 621 33.10 3.60 -0.59
CA LYS A 621 32.77 2.38 0.14
C LYS A 621 31.67 1.56 -0.56
N ILE A 622 30.72 2.24 -1.20
CA ILE A 622 29.69 1.59 -2.02
C ILE A 622 30.30 0.88 -3.22
N LYS A 623 31.21 1.54 -3.95
CA LYS A 623 31.93 0.94 -5.09
C LYS A 623 32.76 -0.28 -4.67
N GLN A 624 33.47 -0.19 -3.53
CA GLN A 624 34.20 -1.33 -2.95
C GLN A 624 33.27 -2.50 -2.58
N GLU A 625 32.11 -2.20 -2.02
CA GLU A 625 31.11 -3.21 -1.67
C GLU A 625 30.57 -3.90 -2.93
N TRP A 626 30.20 -3.11 -3.95
CA TRP A 626 29.73 -3.64 -5.24
C TRP A 626 30.77 -4.53 -5.91
N GLN A 627 32.03 -4.11 -5.96
CA GLN A 627 33.11 -4.92 -6.51
C GLN A 627 33.25 -6.27 -5.78
N GLY A 628 33.08 -6.28 -4.45
CA GLY A 628 33.07 -7.52 -3.66
C GLY A 628 31.89 -8.44 -4.02
N VAL A 629 30.71 -7.88 -4.24
CA VAL A 629 29.49 -8.61 -4.60
C VAL A 629 29.54 -9.11 -6.04
N SER A 630 29.92 -8.27 -7.00
CA SER A 630 29.97 -8.63 -8.42
C SER A 630 31.00 -9.74 -8.70
N THR A 631 32.13 -9.74 -7.97
CA THR A 631 33.18 -10.77 -8.06
C THR A 631 32.97 -11.99 -7.17
N ASN A 632 31.81 -12.15 -6.50
CA ASN A 632 31.49 -13.22 -5.53
C ASN A 632 32.41 -13.30 -4.29
N LYS A 633 33.22 -12.29 -4.02
CA LYS A 633 34.03 -12.23 -2.78
C LYS A 633 33.19 -11.89 -1.54
N LYS A 634 32.03 -11.27 -1.75
CA LYS A 634 31.04 -10.98 -0.71
C LYS A 634 29.67 -11.56 -1.06
N PRO A 635 28.86 -11.94 -0.07
CA PRO A 635 27.50 -12.37 -0.32
C PRO A 635 26.65 -11.22 -0.87
N PHE A 636 25.73 -11.56 -1.77
CA PHE A 636 24.73 -10.60 -2.26
C PHE A 636 23.82 -10.15 -1.13
N ASN A 637 23.46 -8.85 -1.16
CA ASN A 637 22.40 -8.31 -0.32
C ASN A 637 21.63 -7.22 -1.10
N PHE A 638 20.41 -6.95 -0.71
CA PHE A 638 19.50 -6.00 -1.37
C PHE A 638 19.92 -4.52 -1.26
N ARG A 639 21.03 -4.20 -0.59
CA ARG A 639 21.56 -2.84 -0.47
C ARG A 639 22.00 -2.28 -1.81
N VAL A 640 22.53 -3.12 -2.69
CA VAL A 640 22.94 -2.71 -4.05
C VAL A 640 21.76 -2.10 -4.79
N TRP A 641 20.62 -2.79 -4.77
CA TRP A 641 19.42 -2.28 -5.40
C TRP A 641 18.97 -0.95 -4.80
N ARG A 642 19.01 -0.80 -3.47
CA ARG A 642 18.61 0.44 -2.79
C ARG A 642 19.48 1.63 -3.19
N TRP A 643 20.79 1.44 -3.37
CA TRP A 643 21.68 2.51 -3.83
C TRP A 643 21.35 2.94 -5.26
N ILE A 644 21.21 1.99 -6.17
CA ILE A 644 20.84 2.27 -7.57
C ILE A 644 19.49 2.99 -7.65
N ASN A 645 18.51 2.47 -6.92
CA ASN A 645 17.16 3.04 -6.90
C ASN A 645 17.16 4.47 -6.35
N LEU A 646 17.91 4.75 -5.28
CA LEU A 646 18.06 6.10 -4.74
C LEU A 646 18.72 7.06 -5.76
N ILE A 647 19.77 6.61 -6.47
CA ILE A 647 20.46 7.43 -7.47
C ILE A 647 19.49 7.82 -8.60
N HIS A 648 18.76 6.86 -9.17
CA HIS A 648 17.81 7.13 -10.23
C HIS A 648 16.64 8.00 -9.77
N TRP A 649 16.13 7.79 -8.54
CA TRP A 649 15.10 8.64 -7.97
C TRP A 649 15.60 10.08 -7.77
N ALA A 650 16.82 10.25 -7.28
CA ALA A 650 17.42 11.56 -7.09
C ALA A 650 17.63 12.30 -8.43
N GLU A 651 18.03 11.58 -9.47
CA GLU A 651 18.17 12.12 -10.82
C GLU A 651 16.84 12.57 -11.40
N LEU A 652 15.82 11.68 -11.38
CA LEU A 652 14.52 11.90 -11.99
C LEU A 652 13.76 13.07 -11.34
N HIS A 653 13.87 13.21 -10.04
CA HIS A 653 13.16 14.23 -9.28
C HIS A 653 14.00 15.43 -8.88
N SER A 654 15.29 15.47 -9.26
CA SER A 654 16.24 16.54 -8.90
C SER A 654 16.27 16.77 -7.38
N ILE A 655 16.49 15.69 -6.61
CA ILE A 655 16.48 15.69 -5.15
C ILE A 655 17.74 16.36 -4.59
N GLU A 656 17.55 17.19 -3.55
CA GLU A 656 18.61 17.86 -2.79
C GLU A 656 18.93 17.11 -1.50
N PHE A 657 20.26 16.92 -1.20
CA PHE A 657 20.73 16.17 -0.03
C PHE A 657 21.46 17.02 1.01
#